data_c6b58ea9893cd86247541a92cb7536dc
#
_entry.id   c6b58ea9893cd86247541a92cb7536dc
#
_cell.length_a   1.000
_cell.length_b   1.000
_cell.length_c   1.000
_cell.angle_alpha   90.00
_cell.angle_beta   90.00
_cell.angle_gamma   90.00
#
_symmetry.space_group_name_H-M   'P 1'
#
loop_
_entity.id
_entity.type
_entity.pdbx_description
1 polymer ?
#
loop_
_entity_poly.entity_id
_entity_poly.type
_entity_poly.pdbx_seq_one_letter_code
_entity_poly.pdbx_strand_id
1 'polypeptide(L)'
;MKAWGLTLAWLSLLVSALVVVFILKQPTLNNDILALLPKSEPRLQQVEEHFFSANKQQLSFSFRGENAVKAYDDLHQWLATKHIEPRFKLPEISQLAAFYGQYAGHLVSEEYKQAIGDANRFQQYYFSQLSKVADPFVSSTINQDPTLATAGFLSEAMAHMQQFELQDGRINISYQGDEYLMLFVQSADNAFSINQSIALSNEIVAYIAELEGRYPGTQIRYAGALFHTAANAQQAKFEMTLFGSVSLLALIVMVMWVFRSINALWLASVTVISAAIGGTIALISIFSQVHVLTMVFAVTLIGIAIDYAFHGMLDLTEQPLGFSKGLKLALLLSLLTTTLGYASLFFSPVQLLSQVGVFVVAGLVTAWLCTRILLPYWQAGLTINTAAHRLANMLSGYLKRLTYYRVALSMLTLVLLSAFALLKPPVINDDVKLLNASPADLMQNEALHMSLLGKDNGQIMILFADNAQQLLVQQEALKATILGLNGSAVMLSDLVPSKQLQQQNYEQLHSAQQAMSVVSQMTGAPVELPTSMLDLNAALNSPLAPLIANQVISNNTLTASWFMVTGVNKSELMDLANAYPDLIVYDKVAMISEGLSHYSNSLLITLAIAMTFALLLFSVKFGFKTACKQTLVLVLTTAAVLLLCSALQSQLSIFNLLGCLLILALAIDYLVFYQVNNLSPSNVLAISLSAASSMWVFGMLAVSKTPAIFSFGLTVLVGLVCIYILAPLSIALPKNKEK
;
A
#
# COMPACT_ATOMS: atom_id res chain seq x y z
N MET A 1 -25.43 -28.21 33.83
CA MET A 1 -25.69 -26.80 34.21
C MET A 1 -24.41 -25.99 34.44
N LYS A 2 -23.39 -26.46 35.19
CA LYS A 2 -22.15 -25.70 35.43
C LYS A 2 -21.37 -25.34 34.20
N ALA A 3 -21.25 -26.25 33.18
CA ALA A 3 -20.51 -26.00 31.95
C ALA A 3 -21.12 -24.87 31.11
N TRP A 4 -22.45 -24.85 30.93
CA TRP A 4 -23.15 -23.79 30.20
C TRP A 4 -23.03 -22.43 30.89
N GLY A 5 -23.20 -22.39 32.24
CA GLY A 5 -23.06 -21.14 33.00
C GLY A 5 -21.65 -20.55 32.85
N LEU A 6 -20.60 -21.38 32.94
CA LEU A 6 -19.20 -20.93 32.76
C LEU A 6 -18.93 -20.43 31.36
N THR A 7 -19.45 -21.12 30.32
CA THR A 7 -19.26 -20.70 28.92
C THR A 7 -19.96 -19.38 28.65
N LEU A 8 -21.21 -19.21 29.16
CA LEU A 8 -21.94 -17.95 29.02
C LEU A 8 -21.23 -16.80 29.74
N ALA A 9 -20.73 -17.05 30.96
CA ALA A 9 -19.95 -16.05 31.72
C ALA A 9 -18.67 -15.64 30.98
N TRP A 10 -17.96 -16.60 30.39
CA TRP A 10 -16.77 -16.35 29.60
C TRP A 10 -17.08 -15.47 28.37
N LEU A 11 -18.09 -15.87 27.58
CA LEU A 11 -18.47 -15.10 26.39
C LEU A 11 -19.01 -13.71 26.75
N SER A 12 -19.81 -13.59 27.81
CA SER A 12 -20.31 -12.28 28.27
C SER A 12 -19.18 -11.37 28.72
N LEU A 13 -18.15 -11.89 29.39
CA LEU A 13 -16.95 -11.13 29.76
C LEU A 13 -16.24 -10.58 28.53
N LEU A 14 -15.99 -11.44 27.53
CA LEU A 14 -15.31 -11.03 26.29
C LEU A 14 -16.13 -10.03 25.50
N VAL A 15 -17.44 -10.25 25.35
CA VAL A 15 -18.31 -9.32 24.61
C VAL A 15 -18.40 -7.98 25.34
N SER A 16 -18.54 -7.97 26.68
CA SER A 16 -18.55 -6.74 27.47
C SER A 16 -17.24 -5.96 27.30
N ALA A 17 -16.08 -6.65 27.36
CA ALA A 17 -14.79 -6.02 27.14
C ALA A 17 -14.69 -5.42 25.72
N LEU A 18 -15.16 -6.14 24.70
CA LEU A 18 -15.18 -5.64 23.31
C LEU A 18 -16.02 -4.38 23.17
N VAL A 19 -17.23 -4.38 23.74
CA VAL A 19 -18.14 -3.22 23.69
C VAL A 19 -17.50 -2.00 24.39
N VAL A 20 -16.91 -2.20 25.57
CA VAL A 20 -16.23 -1.11 26.30
C VAL A 20 -15.09 -0.53 25.48
N VAL A 21 -14.23 -1.38 24.92
CA VAL A 21 -13.08 -0.91 24.11
C VAL A 21 -13.56 -0.21 22.84
N PHE A 22 -14.60 -0.72 22.20
CA PHE A 22 -15.17 -0.12 20.98
C PHE A 22 -15.74 1.28 21.27
N ILE A 23 -16.48 1.46 22.37
CA ILE A 23 -17.02 2.78 22.76
C ILE A 23 -15.91 3.77 23.10
N LEU A 24 -14.85 3.32 23.79
CA LEU A 24 -13.77 4.19 24.23
C LEU A 24 -12.83 4.62 23.08
N LYS A 25 -12.61 3.74 22.11
CA LYS A 25 -11.58 3.93 21.06
C LYS A 25 -12.13 4.36 19.70
N GLN A 26 -13.40 4.05 19.39
CA GLN A 26 -14.07 4.38 18.13
C GLN A 26 -13.17 4.13 16.90
N PRO A 27 -12.72 2.88 16.66
CA PRO A 27 -11.74 2.59 15.64
C PRO A 27 -12.27 2.92 14.24
N THR A 28 -11.41 3.48 13.40
CA THR A 28 -11.71 3.72 11.99
C THR A 28 -11.08 2.64 11.12
N LEU A 29 -11.77 2.27 10.05
CA LEU A 29 -11.23 1.36 9.04
C LEU A 29 -10.48 2.17 7.99
N ASN A 30 -9.25 1.79 7.73
CA ASN A 30 -8.40 2.38 6.69
C ASN A 30 -8.19 1.36 5.56
N ASN A 31 -8.24 1.84 4.32
CA ASN A 31 -7.98 1.03 3.13
C ASN A 31 -6.87 1.62 2.25
N ASP A 32 -6.16 2.62 2.74
CA ASP A 32 -5.07 3.25 2.03
C ASP A 32 -3.86 2.31 1.99
N ILE A 33 -3.55 1.78 0.81
CA ILE A 33 -2.38 0.92 0.60
C ILE A 33 -1.09 1.66 1.01
N LEU A 34 -1.04 2.98 0.89
CA LEU A 34 0.10 3.78 1.30
C LEU A 34 0.30 3.78 2.81
N ALA A 35 -0.76 3.58 3.59
CA ALA A 35 -0.67 3.43 5.04
C ALA A 35 -0.02 2.09 5.48
N LEU A 36 0.16 1.15 4.55
CA LEU A 36 0.86 -0.11 4.80
C LEU A 36 2.39 0.05 4.86
N LEU A 37 2.88 1.19 4.39
CA LEU A 37 4.29 1.40 4.07
C LEU A 37 5.06 1.97 5.25
N PRO A 38 6.39 1.79 5.29
CA PRO A 38 7.24 2.47 6.23
C PRO A 38 7.01 3.99 6.15
N LYS A 39 6.96 4.66 7.28
CA LYS A 39 6.83 6.13 7.30
C LYS A 39 8.11 6.75 6.74
N SER A 40 7.93 7.71 5.84
CA SER A 40 9.02 8.56 5.35
C SER A 40 9.65 9.36 6.49
N GLU A 41 10.82 9.93 6.26
CA GLU A 41 11.42 10.89 7.19
C GLU A 41 10.45 12.01 7.55
N PRO A 42 10.48 12.57 8.78
CA PRO A 42 9.48 13.55 9.24
C PRO A 42 9.33 14.78 8.33
N ARG A 43 10.43 15.27 7.74
CA ARG A 43 10.40 16.38 6.77
C ARG A 43 9.66 16.01 5.50
N LEU A 44 9.96 14.83 4.94
CA LEU A 44 9.33 14.34 3.73
C LEU A 44 7.86 14.00 3.97
N GLN A 45 7.51 13.48 5.15
CA GLN A 45 6.12 13.21 5.52
C GLN A 45 5.26 14.49 5.52
N GLN A 46 5.76 15.61 6.05
CA GLN A 46 5.04 16.89 6.01
C GLN A 46 4.81 17.37 4.56
N VAL A 47 5.82 17.21 3.72
CA VAL A 47 5.74 17.51 2.28
C VAL A 47 4.72 16.60 1.59
N GLU A 48 4.76 15.30 1.87
CA GLU A 48 3.79 14.33 1.34
C GLU A 48 2.35 14.66 1.75
N GLU A 49 2.13 14.98 3.01
CA GLU A 49 0.82 15.36 3.52
C GLU A 49 0.30 16.66 2.89
N HIS A 50 1.15 17.63 2.66
CA HIS A 50 0.75 18.91 2.06
C HIS A 50 0.50 18.79 0.56
N PHE A 51 1.44 18.24 -0.21
CA PHE A 51 1.39 18.26 -1.68
C PHE A 51 0.52 17.15 -2.27
N PHE A 52 0.50 15.97 -1.66
CA PHE A 52 -0.14 14.80 -2.26
C PHE A 52 -1.43 14.36 -1.56
N SER A 53 -1.78 14.93 -0.40
CA SER A 53 -3.06 14.66 0.25
C SER A 53 -4.26 15.08 -0.61
N ALA A 54 -4.17 16.26 -1.22
CA ALA A 54 -5.20 16.76 -2.12
C ALA A 54 -5.37 15.88 -3.38
N ASN A 55 -4.32 15.19 -3.83
CA ASN A 55 -4.40 14.29 -4.98
C ASN A 55 -5.24 13.04 -4.69
N LYS A 56 -5.39 12.63 -3.41
CA LYS A 56 -6.26 11.50 -3.03
C LYS A 56 -7.73 11.78 -3.30
N GLN A 57 -8.12 13.03 -3.38
CA GLN A 57 -9.49 13.46 -3.62
C GLN A 57 -9.76 13.82 -5.08
N GLN A 58 -8.71 13.80 -5.91
CA GLN A 58 -8.79 14.15 -7.31
C GLN A 58 -9.33 12.98 -8.13
N LEU A 59 -10.29 13.31 -8.99
CA LEU A 59 -10.80 12.44 -10.03
C LEU A 59 -10.54 13.08 -11.37
N SER A 60 -10.22 12.29 -12.37
CA SER A 60 -10.06 12.73 -13.74
C SER A 60 -10.88 11.87 -14.68
N PHE A 61 -11.49 12.52 -15.65
CA PHE A 61 -12.29 11.88 -16.69
C PHE A 61 -11.81 12.35 -18.05
N SER A 62 -11.72 11.44 -19.01
CA SER A 62 -11.46 11.78 -20.40
C SER A 62 -12.60 11.31 -21.28
N PHE A 63 -13.01 12.16 -22.23
CA PHE A 63 -14.13 11.91 -23.12
C PHE A 63 -13.62 11.94 -24.56
N ARG A 64 -13.99 10.96 -25.36
CA ARG A 64 -13.64 10.85 -26.78
C ARG A 64 -14.88 10.48 -27.58
N GLY A 65 -15.08 11.09 -28.76
CA GLY A 65 -16.18 10.79 -29.68
C GLY A 65 -17.00 12.01 -30.04
N GLU A 66 -17.91 11.87 -31.00
CA GLU A 66 -18.70 12.99 -31.55
C GLU A 66 -19.58 13.73 -30.53
N ASN A 67 -20.06 13.02 -29.50
CA ASN A 67 -20.89 13.60 -28.45
C ASN A 67 -20.13 13.82 -27.14
N ALA A 68 -18.79 13.87 -27.16
CA ALA A 68 -17.93 14.05 -25.98
C ALA A 68 -18.31 15.29 -25.16
N VAL A 69 -18.62 16.40 -25.82
CA VAL A 69 -19.04 17.67 -25.16
C VAL A 69 -20.32 17.51 -24.34
N LYS A 70 -21.34 16.84 -24.92
CA LYS A 70 -22.61 16.61 -24.21
C LYS A 70 -22.45 15.69 -23.01
N ALA A 71 -21.67 14.62 -23.20
CA ALA A 71 -21.38 13.68 -22.14
C ALA A 71 -20.55 14.33 -21.01
N TYR A 72 -19.62 15.23 -21.38
CA TYR A 72 -18.85 16.02 -20.42
C TYR A 72 -19.77 16.91 -19.57
N ASP A 73 -20.68 17.65 -20.22
CA ASP A 73 -21.57 18.59 -19.52
C ASP A 73 -22.55 17.84 -18.59
N ASP A 74 -23.12 16.73 -19.07
CA ASP A 74 -24.02 15.89 -18.26
C ASP A 74 -23.29 15.31 -17.04
N LEU A 75 -22.08 14.75 -17.24
CA LEU A 75 -21.29 14.22 -16.12
C LEU A 75 -20.88 15.32 -15.13
N HIS A 76 -20.41 16.45 -15.63
CA HIS A 76 -20.02 17.60 -14.80
C HIS A 76 -21.19 18.09 -13.95
N GLN A 77 -22.39 18.24 -14.54
CA GLN A 77 -23.60 18.66 -13.84
C GLN A 77 -24.01 17.62 -12.77
N TRP A 78 -23.96 16.33 -13.11
CA TRP A 78 -24.29 15.28 -12.18
C TRP A 78 -23.29 15.20 -11.00
N LEU A 79 -21.97 15.34 -11.25
CA LEU A 79 -20.94 15.38 -10.20
C LEU A 79 -21.15 16.57 -9.24
N ALA A 80 -21.57 17.73 -9.75
CA ALA A 80 -21.90 18.89 -8.91
C ALA A 80 -23.05 18.59 -7.91
N THR A 81 -24.04 17.75 -8.30
CA THR A 81 -25.11 17.30 -7.37
C THR A 81 -24.58 16.44 -6.23
N LYS A 82 -23.38 15.87 -6.39
CA LYS A 82 -22.70 15.02 -5.41
C LYS A 82 -21.64 15.79 -4.60
N HIS A 83 -21.62 17.12 -4.67
CA HIS A 83 -20.60 18.00 -4.06
C HIS A 83 -19.18 17.69 -4.54
N ILE A 84 -19.04 17.26 -5.80
CA ILE A 84 -17.78 17.05 -6.47
C ILE A 84 -17.62 18.21 -7.46
N GLU A 85 -16.68 19.11 -7.16
CA GLU A 85 -16.52 20.37 -7.91
C GLU A 85 -15.28 20.33 -8.80
N PRO A 86 -15.22 21.15 -9.86
CA PRO A 86 -14.00 21.31 -10.66
C PRO A 86 -12.82 21.73 -9.78
N ARG A 87 -11.69 21.04 -9.95
CA ARG A 87 -10.47 21.32 -9.19
C ARG A 87 -9.86 22.68 -9.52
N PHE A 88 -9.95 23.08 -10.78
CA PHE A 88 -9.31 24.27 -11.29
C PHE A 88 -10.37 25.26 -11.77
N LYS A 89 -10.53 26.35 -11.03
CA LYS A 89 -10.98 27.61 -11.63
C LYS A 89 -9.71 28.31 -12.08
N LEU A 90 -9.38 28.21 -13.37
CA LEU A 90 -8.31 29.01 -13.93
C LEU A 90 -8.68 30.47 -13.73
N PRO A 91 -7.79 31.30 -13.16
CA PRO A 91 -8.06 32.69 -13.03
C PRO A 91 -8.23 33.33 -14.43
N GLU A 92 -9.09 34.31 -14.54
CA GLU A 92 -9.22 35.06 -15.80
C GLU A 92 -7.89 35.73 -16.14
N ILE A 93 -7.51 35.67 -17.42
CA ILE A 93 -6.25 36.25 -17.92
C ILE A 93 -6.18 37.75 -17.56
N SER A 94 -7.32 38.45 -17.60
CA SER A 94 -7.45 39.85 -17.19
C SER A 94 -7.06 40.09 -15.72
N GLN A 95 -7.42 39.16 -14.83
CA GLN A 95 -7.08 39.26 -13.38
C GLN A 95 -5.59 38.97 -13.16
N LEU A 96 -5.02 37.99 -13.87
CA LEU A 96 -3.58 37.74 -13.83
C LEU A 96 -2.79 38.93 -14.40
N ALA A 97 -3.21 39.45 -15.53
CA ALA A 97 -2.58 40.62 -16.15
C ALA A 97 -2.60 41.85 -15.22
N ALA A 98 -3.75 42.12 -14.57
CA ALA A 98 -3.88 43.20 -13.62
C ALA A 98 -3.00 43.01 -12.37
N PHE A 99 -2.85 41.77 -11.92
CA PHE A 99 -1.97 41.46 -10.79
C PHE A 99 -0.49 41.64 -11.16
N TYR A 100 -0.04 41.01 -12.24
CA TYR A 100 1.35 41.10 -12.66
C TYR A 100 1.77 42.49 -13.17
N GLY A 101 0.83 43.27 -13.73
CA GLY A 101 1.07 44.65 -14.15
C GLY A 101 1.53 45.57 -13.02
N GLN A 102 1.21 45.26 -11.75
CA GLN A 102 1.70 46.01 -10.58
C GLN A 102 3.22 45.85 -10.36
N TYR A 103 3.84 44.89 -11.01
CA TYR A 103 5.26 44.53 -10.93
C TYR A 103 5.96 44.70 -12.29
N ALA A 104 5.39 45.51 -13.17
CA ALA A 104 5.94 45.80 -14.49
C ALA A 104 7.42 46.22 -14.41
N GLY A 105 8.23 45.78 -15.35
CA GLY A 105 9.68 46.03 -15.36
C GLY A 105 10.52 45.09 -14.51
N HIS A 106 9.92 44.42 -13.52
CA HIS A 106 10.60 43.37 -12.74
C HIS A 106 10.41 41.98 -13.35
N LEU A 107 9.34 41.79 -14.11
CA LEU A 107 8.94 40.52 -14.73
C LEU A 107 9.19 40.61 -16.25
N VAL A 108 10.19 39.93 -16.70
CA VAL A 108 10.72 40.10 -18.08
C VAL A 108 11.03 38.69 -18.66
N SER A 109 10.57 38.41 -19.90
CA SER A 109 10.87 37.19 -20.62
C SER A 109 12.31 37.17 -21.13
N GLU A 110 12.86 36.01 -21.40
CA GLU A 110 14.19 35.86 -21.95
C GLU A 110 14.31 36.47 -23.36
N GLU A 111 13.26 36.36 -24.19
CA GLU A 111 13.20 36.98 -25.50
C GLU A 111 13.27 38.51 -25.40
N TYR A 112 12.55 39.09 -24.44
CA TYR A 112 12.58 40.54 -24.17
C TYR A 112 13.97 40.97 -23.74
N LYS A 113 14.65 40.26 -22.81
CA LYS A 113 16.02 40.59 -22.35
C LYS A 113 17.01 40.62 -23.48
N GLN A 114 16.91 39.67 -24.45
CA GLN A 114 17.75 39.63 -25.62
C GLN A 114 17.48 40.80 -26.60
N ALA A 115 16.23 41.24 -26.69
CA ALA A 115 15.84 42.32 -27.57
C ALA A 115 16.30 43.68 -27.03
N ILE A 116 16.20 43.93 -25.72
CA ILE A 116 16.42 45.27 -25.10
C ILE A 116 17.87 45.77 -25.22
N GLY A 117 18.84 44.89 -25.51
CA GLY A 117 20.23 45.25 -25.67
C GLY A 117 20.54 46.05 -26.96
N ASP A 118 19.63 46.07 -27.94
CA ASP A 118 19.77 46.81 -29.20
C ASP A 118 18.46 47.48 -29.58
N ALA A 119 18.49 48.78 -29.82
CA ALA A 119 17.29 49.61 -30.09
C ALA A 119 16.50 49.13 -31.34
N ASN A 120 17.19 48.74 -32.40
CA ASN A 120 16.52 48.27 -33.60
C ASN A 120 15.88 46.88 -33.40
N ARG A 121 16.58 46.01 -32.72
CA ARG A 121 16.05 44.67 -32.33
C ARG A 121 14.85 44.83 -31.41
N PHE A 122 14.96 45.71 -30.43
CA PHE A 122 13.84 46.03 -29.53
C PHE A 122 12.64 46.59 -30.27
N GLN A 123 12.84 47.51 -31.20
CA GLN A 123 11.76 48.07 -32.01
C GLN A 123 11.05 46.98 -32.82
N GLN A 124 11.80 46.08 -33.45
CA GLN A 124 11.21 44.94 -34.16
C GLN A 124 10.42 44.03 -33.25
N TYR A 125 10.98 43.69 -32.08
CA TYR A 125 10.29 42.90 -31.07
C TYR A 125 9.01 43.55 -30.61
N TYR A 126 9.07 44.84 -30.24
CA TYR A 126 7.94 45.62 -29.77
C TYR A 126 6.80 45.67 -30.81
N PHE A 127 7.10 45.94 -32.06
CA PHE A 127 6.12 45.88 -33.14
C PHE A 127 5.56 44.48 -33.38
N SER A 128 6.37 43.47 -33.26
CA SER A 128 5.89 42.08 -33.38
C SER A 128 4.89 41.74 -32.27
N GLN A 129 5.13 42.20 -31.03
CA GLN A 129 4.18 42.02 -29.94
C GLN A 129 2.91 42.87 -30.11
N LEU A 130 3.03 44.12 -30.55
CA LEU A 130 1.87 44.96 -30.84
C LEU A 130 0.99 44.38 -31.97
N SER A 131 1.59 43.67 -32.94
CA SER A 131 0.81 43.02 -34.00
C SER A 131 -0.03 41.86 -33.49
N LYS A 132 0.29 41.33 -32.29
CA LYS A 132 -0.44 40.27 -31.59
C LYS A 132 -1.55 40.82 -30.68
N VAL A 133 -2.23 41.93 -31.08
CA VAL A 133 -3.30 42.56 -30.25
C VAL A 133 -4.45 41.57 -29.94
N ALA A 134 -4.64 40.57 -30.76
CA ALA A 134 -5.57 39.48 -30.51
C ALA A 134 -5.07 38.49 -29.40
N ASP A 135 -3.78 38.58 -29.02
CA ASP A 135 -3.25 37.82 -27.90
C ASP A 135 -3.84 38.38 -26.56
N PRO A 136 -4.51 37.54 -25.78
CA PRO A 136 -5.14 37.96 -24.52
C PRO A 136 -4.16 38.59 -23.52
N PHE A 137 -2.90 38.19 -23.54
CA PHE A 137 -1.88 38.71 -22.65
C PHE A 137 -1.48 40.15 -23.04
N VAL A 138 -1.28 40.39 -24.32
CA VAL A 138 -0.96 41.75 -24.82
C VAL A 138 -2.11 42.71 -24.61
N SER A 139 -3.33 42.32 -25.01
CA SER A 139 -4.51 43.16 -24.88
C SER A 139 -4.88 43.50 -23.44
N SER A 140 -4.59 42.60 -22.48
CA SER A 140 -4.91 42.77 -21.05
C SER A 140 -3.84 43.56 -20.30
N THR A 141 -2.58 43.58 -20.74
CA THR A 141 -1.47 44.22 -19.99
C THR A 141 -1.07 45.57 -20.53
N ILE A 142 -1.34 45.90 -21.81
CA ILE A 142 -0.82 47.08 -22.52
C ILE A 142 -1.13 48.41 -21.82
N ASN A 143 -2.27 48.49 -21.16
CA ASN A 143 -2.67 49.72 -20.44
C ASN A 143 -1.90 49.90 -19.11
N GLN A 144 -1.38 48.86 -18.52
CA GLN A 144 -0.67 48.87 -17.24
C GLN A 144 0.85 48.81 -17.43
N ASP A 145 1.30 48.11 -18.47
CA ASP A 145 2.68 48.00 -18.86
C ASP A 145 2.85 48.29 -20.36
N PRO A 146 3.01 49.58 -20.73
CA PRO A 146 3.24 49.98 -22.11
C PRO A 146 4.53 49.41 -22.69
N THR A 147 5.47 48.89 -21.86
CA THR A 147 6.70 48.28 -22.34
C THR A 147 6.49 46.89 -22.94
N LEU A 148 5.35 46.26 -22.67
CA LEU A 148 5.00 44.88 -23.03
C LEU A 148 5.92 43.79 -22.41
N ALA A 149 6.74 44.17 -21.42
CA ALA A 149 7.60 43.22 -20.70
C ALA A 149 6.77 42.16 -19.97
N THR A 150 5.72 42.62 -19.24
CA THR A 150 4.79 41.74 -18.50
C THR A 150 4.00 40.83 -19.43
N ALA A 151 3.60 41.29 -20.62
CA ALA A 151 2.93 40.46 -21.63
C ALA A 151 3.82 39.32 -22.08
N GLY A 152 5.07 39.63 -22.42
CA GLY A 152 6.08 38.61 -22.79
C GLY A 152 6.34 37.57 -21.68
N PHE A 153 6.47 38.07 -20.44
CA PHE A 153 6.64 37.20 -19.27
C PHE A 153 5.44 36.27 -19.06
N LEU A 154 4.21 36.78 -19.11
CA LEU A 154 2.99 35.99 -18.98
C LEU A 154 2.86 34.94 -20.10
N SER A 155 3.17 35.35 -21.35
CA SER A 155 3.15 34.42 -22.47
C SER A 155 4.15 33.27 -22.29
N GLU A 156 5.36 33.56 -21.82
CA GLU A 156 6.38 32.55 -21.53
C GLU A 156 5.99 31.66 -20.33
N ALA A 157 5.56 32.25 -19.21
CA ALA A 157 5.13 31.55 -18.02
C ALA A 157 3.93 30.62 -18.26
N MET A 158 3.02 31.03 -19.14
CA MET A 158 1.82 30.27 -19.49
C MET A 158 2.03 29.36 -20.72
N ALA A 159 3.16 29.43 -21.40
CA ALA A 159 3.44 28.59 -22.60
C ALA A 159 3.31 27.09 -22.32
N HIS A 160 3.67 26.66 -21.10
CA HIS A 160 3.51 25.26 -20.69
C HIS A 160 2.05 24.87 -20.45
N MET A 161 1.16 25.85 -20.20
CA MET A 161 -0.28 25.62 -20.12
C MET A 161 -0.96 25.64 -21.51
N GLN A 162 -0.29 26.16 -22.53
CA GLN A 162 -0.79 26.19 -23.93
C GLN A 162 -0.81 24.80 -24.58
N GLN A 163 -0.24 23.77 -23.98
CA GLN A 163 -0.46 22.37 -24.38
C GLN A 163 -1.92 21.95 -24.25
N PHE A 164 -2.71 22.69 -23.49
CA PHE A 164 -4.13 22.46 -23.32
C PHE A 164 -4.90 23.55 -24.08
N GLU A 165 -5.54 23.18 -25.18
CA GLU A 165 -6.48 24.08 -25.84
C GLU A 165 -7.72 24.26 -24.93
N LEU A 166 -7.89 25.47 -24.45
CA LEU A 166 -9.10 25.84 -23.71
C LEU A 166 -10.18 26.25 -24.73
N GLN A 167 -11.09 25.34 -25.03
CA GLN A 167 -12.28 25.64 -25.83
C GLN A 167 -13.50 25.74 -24.90
N ASP A 168 -14.13 26.89 -24.87
CA ASP A 168 -15.32 27.16 -24.02
C ASP A 168 -15.13 26.76 -22.55
N GLY A 169 -13.92 26.99 -22.00
CA GLY A 169 -13.60 26.63 -20.60
C GLY A 169 -13.35 25.13 -20.35
N ARG A 170 -13.30 24.30 -21.40
CA ARG A 170 -12.98 22.88 -21.33
C ARG A 170 -11.56 22.63 -21.81
N ILE A 171 -10.87 21.70 -21.18
CA ILE A 171 -9.51 21.28 -21.56
C ILE A 171 -9.61 20.27 -22.69
N ASN A 172 -9.17 20.64 -23.88
CA ASN A 172 -9.05 19.76 -25.05
C ASN A 172 -7.60 19.36 -25.26
N ILE A 173 -7.34 18.09 -25.54
CA ILE A 173 -6.01 17.51 -25.75
C ILE A 173 -6.02 16.65 -27.00
N SER A 174 -5.18 16.99 -27.98
CA SER A 174 -4.94 16.15 -29.16
C SER A 174 -3.83 15.13 -28.86
N TYR A 175 -4.15 13.85 -28.93
CA TYR A 175 -3.20 12.77 -28.67
C TYR A 175 -3.35 11.65 -29.71
N GLN A 176 -2.27 11.31 -30.40
CA GLN A 176 -2.23 10.27 -31.46
C GLN A 176 -3.29 10.41 -32.57
N GLY A 177 -3.70 11.64 -32.85
CA GLY A 177 -4.70 11.94 -33.89
C GLY A 177 -6.15 11.92 -33.42
N ASP A 178 -6.40 11.64 -32.12
CA ASP A 178 -7.70 11.71 -31.49
C ASP A 178 -7.80 12.93 -30.57
N GLU A 179 -9.00 13.47 -30.45
CA GLU A 179 -9.30 14.56 -29.50
C GLU A 179 -9.95 14.06 -28.23
N TYR A 180 -9.43 14.52 -27.10
CA TYR A 180 -9.92 14.17 -25.76
C TYR A 180 -10.30 15.43 -25.00
N LEU A 181 -11.51 15.44 -24.46
CA LEU A 181 -11.89 16.42 -23.43
C LEU A 181 -11.53 15.88 -22.05
N MET A 182 -10.86 16.69 -21.24
CA MET A 182 -10.47 16.32 -19.88
C MET A 182 -11.26 17.09 -18.85
N LEU A 183 -11.79 16.37 -17.85
CA LEU A 183 -12.46 16.93 -16.69
C LEU A 183 -11.70 16.52 -15.42
N PHE A 184 -11.24 17.51 -14.67
CA PHE A 184 -10.61 17.34 -13.36
C PHE A 184 -11.53 17.87 -12.28
N VAL A 185 -11.89 16.98 -11.35
CA VAL A 185 -12.76 17.35 -10.22
C VAL A 185 -12.15 16.91 -8.90
N GLN A 186 -12.58 17.51 -7.84
CA GLN A 186 -12.17 17.21 -6.48
C GLN A 186 -13.40 17.03 -5.61
N SER A 187 -13.40 15.99 -4.77
CA SER A 187 -14.43 15.83 -3.75
C SER A 187 -14.21 16.79 -2.60
N ALA A 188 -15.28 17.37 -2.09
CA ALA A 188 -15.24 18.24 -0.92
C ALA A 188 -14.98 17.47 0.39
N ASP A 189 -15.30 16.17 0.44
CA ASP A 189 -15.14 15.34 1.63
C ASP A 189 -13.71 14.82 1.80
N ASN A 190 -13.08 15.18 2.91
CA ASN A 190 -11.68 14.85 3.21
C ASN A 190 -11.41 13.38 3.51
N ALA A 191 -12.44 12.57 3.78
CA ALA A 191 -12.28 11.14 4.03
C ALA A 191 -13.61 10.41 3.76
N PHE A 192 -13.69 9.72 2.64
CA PHE A 192 -14.77 8.76 2.47
C PHE A 192 -14.54 7.55 3.36
N SER A 193 -15.53 7.16 4.13
CA SER A 193 -15.53 5.81 4.72
C SER A 193 -15.47 4.78 3.58
N ILE A 194 -14.94 3.59 3.86
CA ILE A 194 -14.82 2.51 2.85
C ILE A 194 -16.14 2.25 2.12
N ASN A 195 -17.24 2.21 2.86
CA ASN A 195 -18.56 1.98 2.28
C ASN A 195 -19.03 3.15 1.39
N GLN A 196 -18.71 4.40 1.78
CA GLN A 196 -18.98 5.59 0.97
C GLN A 196 -18.14 5.60 -0.31
N SER A 197 -16.85 5.26 -0.23
CA SER A 197 -15.98 5.13 -1.41
C SER A 197 -16.51 4.09 -2.40
N ILE A 198 -16.93 2.92 -1.92
CA ILE A 198 -17.52 1.88 -2.76
C ILE A 198 -18.84 2.36 -3.39
N ALA A 199 -19.71 2.98 -2.60
CA ALA A 199 -21.01 3.47 -3.08
C ALA A 199 -20.83 4.55 -4.16
N LEU A 200 -20.00 5.57 -3.87
CA LEU A 200 -19.75 6.66 -4.79
C LEU A 200 -19.07 6.19 -6.09
N SER A 201 -18.06 5.32 -5.98
CA SER A 201 -17.41 4.74 -7.16
C SER A 201 -18.40 3.97 -8.03
N ASN A 202 -19.25 3.15 -7.43
CA ASN A 202 -20.28 2.39 -8.17
C ASN A 202 -21.32 3.32 -8.82
N GLU A 203 -21.74 4.39 -8.13
CA GLU A 203 -22.66 5.39 -8.69
C GLU A 203 -22.05 6.12 -9.90
N ILE A 204 -20.78 6.54 -9.80
CA ILE A 204 -20.08 7.20 -10.90
C ILE A 204 -19.96 6.24 -12.11
N VAL A 205 -19.49 5.01 -11.88
CA VAL A 205 -19.32 4.02 -12.95
C VAL A 205 -20.67 3.66 -13.61
N ALA A 206 -21.73 3.53 -12.82
CA ALA A 206 -23.08 3.25 -13.35
C ALA A 206 -23.58 4.43 -14.21
N TYR A 207 -23.34 5.68 -13.76
CA TYR A 207 -23.74 6.86 -14.52
C TYR A 207 -22.92 7.02 -15.80
N ILE A 208 -21.63 6.71 -15.78
CA ILE A 208 -20.79 6.67 -16.99
C ILE A 208 -21.34 5.68 -18.00
N ALA A 209 -21.71 4.46 -17.56
CA ALA A 209 -22.31 3.45 -18.44
C ALA A 209 -23.67 3.91 -19.03
N GLU A 210 -24.47 4.65 -18.26
CA GLU A 210 -25.70 5.28 -18.74
C GLU A 210 -25.42 6.33 -19.80
N LEU A 211 -24.40 7.19 -19.59
CA LEU A 211 -24.00 8.22 -20.55
C LEU A 211 -23.46 7.61 -21.86
N GLU A 212 -22.64 6.56 -21.79
CA GLU A 212 -22.16 5.85 -22.98
C GLU A 212 -23.32 5.20 -23.76
N GLY A 213 -24.35 4.71 -23.05
CA GLY A 213 -25.58 4.21 -23.66
C GLY A 213 -26.43 5.34 -24.29
N ARG A 214 -26.49 6.53 -23.65
CA ARG A 214 -27.23 7.70 -24.15
C ARG A 214 -26.54 8.37 -25.34
N TYR A 215 -25.21 8.34 -25.38
CA TYR A 215 -24.37 8.94 -26.41
C TYR A 215 -23.52 7.88 -27.12
N PRO A 216 -24.11 7.08 -28.03
CA PRO A 216 -23.38 6.04 -28.75
C PRO A 216 -22.14 6.56 -29.46
N GLY A 217 -21.04 5.83 -29.38
CA GLY A 217 -19.75 6.23 -29.97
C GLY A 217 -18.91 7.14 -29.08
N THR A 218 -19.40 7.54 -27.93
CA THR A 218 -18.61 8.26 -26.92
C THR A 218 -17.96 7.25 -25.95
N GLN A 219 -16.69 7.43 -25.70
CA GLN A 219 -15.93 6.66 -24.69
C GLN A 219 -15.55 7.56 -23.53
N ILE A 220 -15.86 7.12 -22.32
CA ILE A 220 -15.52 7.85 -21.09
C ILE A 220 -14.56 7.00 -20.28
N ARG A 221 -13.36 7.53 -20.04
CA ARG A 221 -12.36 6.89 -19.17
C ARG A 221 -12.26 7.68 -17.88
N TYR A 222 -12.02 6.98 -16.78
CA TYR A 222 -11.94 7.57 -15.45
C TYR A 222 -10.71 7.07 -14.70
N ALA A 223 -10.09 7.94 -13.92
CA ALA A 223 -8.96 7.62 -13.05
C ALA A 223 -9.03 8.43 -11.75
N GLY A 224 -8.36 7.92 -10.72
CA GLY A 224 -8.26 8.56 -9.42
C GLY A 224 -8.25 7.55 -8.27
N ALA A 225 -7.67 7.97 -7.14
CA ALA A 225 -7.48 7.12 -5.98
C ALA A 225 -8.80 6.52 -5.43
N LEU A 226 -9.93 7.20 -5.59
CA LEU A 226 -11.25 6.71 -5.20
C LEU A 226 -11.57 5.35 -5.84
N PHE A 227 -11.35 5.22 -7.15
CA PHE A 227 -11.68 3.99 -7.89
C PHE A 227 -10.79 2.81 -7.47
N HIS A 228 -9.49 3.05 -7.29
CA HIS A 228 -8.55 2.04 -6.78
C HIS A 228 -8.90 1.62 -5.36
N THR A 229 -9.19 2.59 -4.49
CA THR A 229 -9.59 2.33 -3.10
C THR A 229 -10.88 1.54 -3.03
N ALA A 230 -11.89 1.91 -3.81
CA ALA A 230 -13.17 1.20 -3.87
C ALA A 230 -13.02 -0.23 -4.40
N ALA A 231 -12.28 -0.43 -5.49
CA ALA A 231 -12.04 -1.75 -6.08
C ALA A 231 -11.30 -2.68 -5.10
N ASN A 232 -10.21 -2.19 -4.48
CA ASN A 232 -9.45 -2.96 -3.50
C ASN A 232 -10.29 -3.29 -2.24
N ALA A 233 -11.10 -2.34 -1.76
CA ALA A 233 -11.98 -2.55 -0.62
C ALA A 233 -13.10 -3.58 -0.92
N GLN A 234 -13.69 -3.49 -2.10
CA GLN A 234 -14.71 -4.44 -2.54
C GLN A 234 -14.15 -5.85 -2.68
N GLN A 235 -12.95 -5.97 -3.28
CA GLN A 235 -12.25 -7.24 -3.40
C GLN A 235 -11.90 -7.82 -2.02
N ALA A 236 -11.32 -7.02 -1.12
CA ALA A 236 -10.98 -7.46 0.23
C ALA A 236 -12.24 -7.89 1.03
N LYS A 237 -13.36 -7.16 0.92
CA LYS A 237 -14.62 -7.51 1.57
C LYS A 237 -15.20 -8.82 1.02
N PHE A 238 -15.14 -9.02 -0.29
CA PHE A 238 -15.56 -10.25 -0.94
C PHE A 238 -14.70 -11.43 -0.47
N GLU A 239 -13.37 -11.30 -0.50
CA GLU A 239 -12.44 -12.34 -0.07
C GLU A 239 -12.62 -12.68 1.41
N MET A 240 -12.73 -11.68 2.29
CA MET A 240 -12.97 -11.90 3.71
C MET A 240 -14.26 -12.69 3.94
N THR A 241 -15.34 -12.33 3.26
CA THR A 241 -16.63 -13.01 3.40
C THR A 241 -16.57 -14.42 2.86
N LEU A 242 -16.00 -14.61 1.66
CA LEU A 242 -15.91 -15.92 1.00
C LEU A 242 -14.99 -16.85 1.79
N PHE A 243 -13.76 -16.40 2.09
CA PHE A 243 -12.76 -17.23 2.77
C PHE A 243 -13.21 -17.58 4.18
N GLY A 244 -13.77 -16.60 4.90
CA GLY A 244 -14.29 -16.81 6.25
C GLY A 244 -15.47 -17.80 6.27
N SER A 245 -16.44 -17.63 5.37
CA SER A 245 -17.62 -18.52 5.30
C SER A 245 -17.25 -19.94 4.89
N VAL A 246 -16.42 -20.10 3.85
CA VAL A 246 -15.98 -21.42 3.37
C VAL A 246 -15.10 -22.11 4.40
N SER A 247 -14.20 -21.36 5.06
CA SER A 247 -13.35 -21.92 6.13
C SER A 247 -14.17 -22.38 7.34
N LEU A 248 -15.15 -21.59 7.74
CA LEU A 248 -16.04 -21.95 8.85
C LEU A 248 -16.90 -23.18 8.49
N LEU A 249 -17.43 -23.24 7.27
CA LEU A 249 -18.20 -24.40 6.79
C LEU A 249 -17.35 -25.66 6.80
N ALA A 250 -16.14 -25.61 6.26
CA ALA A 250 -15.20 -26.73 6.26
C ALA A 250 -14.89 -27.24 7.67
N LEU A 251 -14.71 -26.30 8.61
CA LEU A 251 -14.48 -26.59 10.02
C LEU A 251 -15.69 -27.31 10.64
N ILE A 252 -16.92 -26.79 10.40
CA ILE A 252 -18.17 -27.43 10.88
C ILE A 252 -18.26 -28.87 10.34
N VAL A 253 -18.05 -29.06 9.05
CA VAL A 253 -18.09 -30.39 8.40
C VAL A 253 -17.03 -31.32 9.03
N MET A 254 -15.83 -30.83 9.23
CA MET A 254 -14.71 -31.62 9.79
C MET A 254 -15.00 -32.05 11.25
N VAL A 255 -15.46 -31.12 12.11
CA VAL A 255 -15.81 -31.42 13.49
C VAL A 255 -16.96 -32.40 13.56
N MET A 256 -18.01 -32.19 12.76
CA MET A 256 -19.17 -33.09 12.71
C MET A 256 -18.82 -34.47 12.16
N TRP A 257 -17.92 -34.57 11.20
CA TRP A 257 -17.45 -35.83 10.67
C TRP A 257 -16.65 -36.65 11.69
N VAL A 258 -15.78 -35.97 12.47
CA VAL A 258 -14.89 -36.64 13.44
C VAL A 258 -15.62 -37.02 14.72
N PHE A 259 -16.37 -36.08 15.31
CA PHE A 259 -16.93 -36.26 16.65
C PHE A 259 -18.44 -36.61 16.64
N ARG A 260 -19.16 -36.37 15.55
CA ARG A 260 -20.62 -36.54 15.44
C ARG A 260 -21.40 -36.00 16.63
N SER A 261 -20.88 -34.93 17.22
CA SER A 261 -21.37 -34.35 18.47
C SER A 261 -21.55 -32.83 18.35
N ILE A 262 -22.76 -32.37 18.68
CA ILE A 262 -23.06 -30.94 18.71
C ILE A 262 -22.28 -30.21 19.81
N ASN A 263 -21.93 -30.91 20.90
CA ASN A 263 -21.10 -30.38 21.97
C ASN A 263 -19.67 -30.10 21.48
N ALA A 264 -19.10 -31.00 20.64
CA ALA A 264 -17.80 -30.78 20.03
C ALA A 264 -17.83 -29.56 19.09
N LEU A 265 -18.88 -29.43 18.28
CA LEU A 265 -19.06 -28.26 17.43
C LEU A 265 -19.18 -26.96 18.24
N TRP A 266 -19.97 -27.00 19.33
CA TRP A 266 -20.10 -25.86 20.22
C TRP A 266 -18.76 -25.42 20.82
N LEU A 267 -17.97 -26.37 21.33
CA LEU A 267 -16.65 -26.10 21.92
C LEU A 267 -15.66 -25.52 20.88
N ALA A 268 -15.62 -26.12 19.69
CA ALA A 268 -14.81 -25.63 18.60
C ALA A 268 -15.20 -24.18 18.25
N SER A 269 -16.51 -23.92 18.12
CA SER A 269 -17.03 -22.58 17.79
C SER A 269 -16.72 -21.57 18.90
N VAL A 270 -16.91 -21.92 20.17
CA VAL A 270 -16.58 -21.04 21.31
C VAL A 270 -15.09 -20.69 21.33
N THR A 271 -14.22 -21.66 21.03
CA THR A 271 -12.76 -21.42 20.99
C THR A 271 -12.40 -20.41 19.88
N VAL A 272 -12.94 -20.60 18.66
CA VAL A 272 -12.69 -19.70 17.53
C VAL A 272 -13.28 -18.31 17.78
N ILE A 273 -14.51 -18.23 18.28
CA ILE A 273 -15.17 -16.95 18.62
C ILE A 273 -14.37 -16.22 19.70
N SER A 274 -13.91 -16.93 20.75
CA SER A 274 -13.08 -16.35 21.79
C SER A 274 -11.77 -15.78 21.23
N ALA A 275 -11.12 -16.50 20.32
CA ALA A 275 -9.93 -16.05 19.64
C ALA A 275 -10.18 -14.77 18.82
N ALA A 276 -11.26 -14.74 18.05
CA ALA A 276 -11.62 -13.58 17.23
C ALA A 276 -11.92 -12.35 18.09
N ILE A 277 -12.69 -12.51 19.15
CA ILE A 277 -13.01 -11.40 20.08
C ILE A 277 -11.74 -10.91 20.77
N GLY A 278 -10.91 -11.81 21.32
CA GLY A 278 -9.67 -11.46 22.02
C GLY A 278 -8.68 -10.72 21.10
N GLY A 279 -8.52 -11.20 19.86
CA GLY A 279 -7.71 -10.53 18.84
C GLY A 279 -8.24 -9.13 18.49
N THR A 280 -9.56 -9.01 18.33
CA THR A 280 -10.21 -7.72 18.01
C THR A 280 -10.06 -6.72 19.17
N ILE A 281 -10.24 -7.14 20.42
CA ILE A 281 -10.04 -6.28 21.59
C ILE A 281 -8.62 -5.71 21.60
N ALA A 282 -7.61 -6.56 21.45
CA ALA A 282 -6.22 -6.12 21.47
C ALA A 282 -5.91 -5.18 20.29
N LEU A 283 -6.39 -5.51 19.08
CA LEU A 283 -6.20 -4.71 17.88
C LEU A 283 -6.75 -3.29 18.06
N ILE A 284 -8.01 -3.15 18.48
CA ILE A 284 -8.67 -1.87 18.70
C ILE A 284 -8.05 -1.10 19.89
N SER A 285 -7.56 -1.81 20.91
CA SER A 285 -6.93 -1.17 22.08
C SER A 285 -5.62 -0.47 21.72
N ILE A 286 -4.87 -1.02 20.78
CA ILE A 286 -3.53 -0.55 20.40
C ILE A 286 -3.59 0.41 19.22
N PHE A 287 -4.42 0.11 18.20
CA PHE A 287 -4.49 0.87 16.97
C PHE A 287 -5.81 1.64 16.85
N SER A 288 -5.72 2.95 16.59
CA SER A 288 -6.89 3.80 16.31
C SER A 288 -7.45 3.59 14.90
N GLN A 289 -6.58 3.18 13.96
CA GLN A 289 -6.95 2.86 12.59
C GLN A 289 -6.60 1.41 12.29
N VAL A 290 -7.57 0.66 11.77
CA VAL A 290 -7.41 -0.76 11.41
C VAL A 290 -7.48 -0.90 9.90
N HIS A 291 -6.49 -1.54 9.31
CA HIS A 291 -6.47 -1.77 7.86
C HIS A 291 -7.38 -2.94 7.48
N VAL A 292 -8.15 -2.79 6.38
CA VAL A 292 -9.11 -3.83 5.94
C VAL A 292 -8.43 -5.16 5.62
N LEU A 293 -7.22 -5.14 5.04
CA LEU A 293 -6.46 -6.36 4.78
C LEU A 293 -6.11 -7.12 6.06
N THR A 294 -5.96 -6.45 7.21
CA THR A 294 -5.78 -7.11 8.51
C THR A 294 -6.94 -8.05 8.82
N MET A 295 -8.17 -7.68 8.42
CA MET A 295 -9.34 -8.53 8.61
C MET A 295 -9.33 -9.77 7.72
N VAL A 296 -8.77 -9.68 6.50
CA VAL A 296 -8.58 -10.83 5.62
C VAL A 296 -7.57 -11.81 6.23
N PHE A 297 -6.44 -11.28 6.73
CA PHE A 297 -5.46 -12.11 7.46
C PHE A 297 -6.02 -12.66 8.77
N ALA A 298 -6.98 -11.98 9.40
CA ALA A 298 -7.63 -12.46 10.61
C ALA A 298 -8.37 -13.80 10.43
N VAL A 299 -8.81 -14.12 9.20
CA VAL A 299 -9.42 -15.43 8.87
C VAL A 299 -8.44 -16.57 9.17
N THR A 300 -7.12 -16.34 9.06
CA THR A 300 -6.09 -17.37 9.36
C THR A 300 -6.15 -17.85 10.81
N LEU A 301 -6.58 -16.97 11.72
CA LEU A 301 -6.72 -17.33 13.14
C LEU A 301 -7.71 -18.47 13.36
N ILE A 302 -8.72 -18.63 12.48
CA ILE A 302 -9.69 -19.74 12.54
C ILE A 302 -8.94 -21.07 12.47
N GLY A 303 -8.04 -21.22 11.48
CA GLY A 303 -7.28 -22.46 11.29
C GLY A 303 -6.31 -22.78 12.42
N ILE A 304 -5.71 -21.76 13.03
CA ILE A 304 -4.70 -21.95 14.08
C ILE A 304 -5.32 -22.09 15.47
N ALA A 305 -6.38 -21.32 15.76
CA ALA A 305 -7.04 -21.35 17.08
C ALA A 305 -7.77 -22.67 17.34
N ILE A 306 -8.32 -23.31 16.29
CA ILE A 306 -9.03 -24.57 16.42
C ILE A 306 -8.12 -25.73 16.84
N ASP A 307 -6.81 -25.64 16.59
CA ASP A 307 -5.83 -26.66 16.90
C ASP A 307 -5.81 -26.98 18.39
N TYR A 308 -5.93 -25.95 19.24
CA TYR A 308 -6.04 -26.14 20.68
C TYR A 308 -7.29 -26.94 21.06
N ALA A 309 -8.42 -26.67 20.39
CA ALA A 309 -9.65 -27.42 20.66
C ALA A 309 -9.55 -28.88 20.18
N PHE A 310 -8.96 -29.17 19.00
CA PHE A 310 -8.79 -30.54 18.52
C PHE A 310 -7.93 -31.39 19.43
N HIS A 311 -6.75 -30.87 19.78
CA HIS A 311 -5.86 -31.57 20.70
C HIS A 311 -6.51 -31.77 22.09
N GLY A 312 -7.21 -30.74 22.58
CA GLY A 312 -7.93 -30.84 23.86
C GLY A 312 -9.09 -31.84 23.83
N MET A 313 -9.93 -31.80 22.78
CA MET A 313 -11.08 -32.71 22.67
C MET A 313 -10.64 -34.17 22.52
N LEU A 314 -9.60 -34.44 21.70
CA LEU A 314 -9.10 -35.81 21.52
C LEU A 314 -8.43 -36.37 22.78
N ASP A 315 -7.67 -35.59 23.54
CA ASP A 315 -7.09 -36.01 24.82
C ASP A 315 -8.17 -36.33 25.85
N LEU A 316 -9.28 -35.54 25.90
CA LEU A 316 -10.41 -35.79 26.79
C LEU A 316 -11.20 -37.05 26.43
N THR A 317 -11.17 -37.54 25.20
CA THR A 317 -11.77 -38.85 24.85
C THR A 317 -10.96 -40.00 25.41
N GLU A 318 -9.65 -39.86 25.64
CA GLU A 318 -8.80 -40.88 26.25
C GLU A 318 -8.67 -40.73 27.77
N GLN A 319 -8.70 -39.49 28.28
CA GLN A 319 -8.51 -39.18 29.70
C GLN A 319 -9.67 -38.32 30.25
N PRO A 320 -10.78 -38.91 30.67
CA PRO A 320 -11.96 -38.17 31.12
C PRO A 320 -11.78 -37.32 32.39
N LEU A 321 -10.69 -37.49 33.14
CA LEU A 321 -10.42 -36.75 34.41
C LEU A 321 -9.67 -35.41 34.17
N GLY A 322 -9.52 -34.96 32.93
CA GLY A 322 -8.86 -33.71 32.58
C GLY A 322 -7.63 -33.91 31.72
N PHE A 323 -7.04 -32.82 31.23
CA PHE A 323 -5.90 -32.90 30.31
C PHE A 323 -4.69 -33.64 30.88
N SER A 324 -4.07 -34.50 30.07
CA SER A 324 -2.80 -35.16 30.35
C SER A 324 -1.69 -34.13 30.66
N LYS A 325 -0.69 -34.52 31.45
CA LYS A 325 0.48 -33.66 31.70
C LYS A 325 1.24 -33.36 30.42
N GLY A 326 1.31 -34.33 29.52
CA GLY A 326 1.94 -34.17 28.19
C GLY A 326 1.24 -33.11 27.37
N LEU A 327 -0.10 -33.19 27.24
CA LEU A 327 -0.86 -32.20 26.47
C LEU A 327 -0.74 -30.78 27.05
N LYS A 328 -0.83 -30.64 28.37
CA LYS A 328 -0.66 -29.32 29.03
C LYS A 328 0.66 -28.66 28.67
N LEU A 329 1.74 -29.43 28.68
CA LEU A 329 3.06 -28.94 28.28
C LEU A 329 3.12 -28.65 26.79
N ALA A 330 2.60 -29.52 25.93
CA ALA A 330 2.61 -29.35 24.49
C ALA A 330 1.81 -28.10 24.07
N LEU A 331 0.60 -27.90 24.61
CA LEU A 331 -0.23 -26.69 24.33
C LEU A 331 0.44 -25.40 24.81
N LEU A 332 1.16 -25.42 25.94
CA LEU A 332 1.88 -24.24 26.43
C LEU A 332 3.10 -23.94 25.54
N LEU A 333 3.86 -24.96 25.14
CA LEU A 333 5.01 -24.78 24.25
C LEU A 333 4.56 -24.29 22.88
N SER A 334 3.48 -24.86 22.34
CA SER A 334 2.85 -24.40 21.11
C SER A 334 2.45 -22.92 21.19
N LEU A 335 1.73 -22.54 22.23
CA LEU A 335 1.37 -21.13 22.45
C LEU A 335 2.61 -20.23 22.46
N LEU A 336 3.65 -20.59 23.20
CA LEU A 336 4.86 -19.76 23.32
C LEU A 336 5.59 -19.63 21.98
N THR A 337 5.73 -20.72 21.25
CA THR A 337 6.47 -20.71 19.97
C THR A 337 5.71 -19.96 18.89
N THR A 338 4.41 -20.18 18.78
CA THR A 338 3.56 -19.49 17.78
C THR A 338 3.39 -18.00 18.11
N THR A 339 3.20 -17.66 19.39
CA THR A 339 3.14 -16.25 19.81
C THR A 339 4.46 -15.53 19.60
N LEU A 340 5.62 -16.15 19.82
CA LEU A 340 6.92 -15.55 19.49
C LEU A 340 7.10 -15.32 18.01
N GLY A 341 6.67 -16.26 17.17
CA GLY A 341 6.69 -16.10 15.71
C GLY A 341 5.87 -14.88 15.26
N TYR A 342 4.64 -14.75 15.73
CA TYR A 342 3.79 -13.60 15.39
C TYR A 342 4.21 -12.30 16.10
N ALA A 343 4.78 -12.36 17.30
CA ALA A 343 5.25 -11.18 18.01
C ALA A 343 6.43 -10.49 17.29
N SER A 344 7.20 -11.23 16.48
CA SER A 344 8.24 -10.62 15.66
C SER A 344 7.67 -9.60 14.66
N LEU A 345 6.40 -9.75 14.25
CA LEU A 345 5.71 -8.82 13.37
C LEU A 345 5.43 -7.45 14.03
N PHE A 346 5.45 -7.35 15.37
CA PHE A 346 5.29 -6.06 16.08
C PHE A 346 6.38 -5.06 15.73
N PHE A 347 7.56 -5.56 15.44
CA PHE A 347 8.72 -4.74 15.10
C PHE A 347 8.80 -4.43 13.60
N SER A 348 7.79 -4.85 12.83
CA SER A 348 7.70 -4.53 11.41
C SER A 348 7.45 -3.03 11.20
N PRO A 349 8.18 -2.38 10.29
CA PRO A 349 7.86 -1.03 9.85
C PRO A 349 6.54 -0.95 9.07
N VAL A 350 6.03 -2.10 8.60
CA VAL A 350 4.78 -2.22 7.88
C VAL A 350 3.63 -2.35 8.88
N GLN A 351 2.80 -1.33 8.99
CA GLN A 351 1.73 -1.26 10.00
C GLN A 351 0.74 -2.44 9.90
N LEU A 352 0.44 -2.91 8.70
CA LEU A 352 -0.40 -4.09 8.48
C LEU A 352 0.11 -5.31 9.26
N LEU A 353 1.41 -5.56 9.18
CA LEU A 353 2.02 -6.74 9.80
C LEU A 353 2.00 -6.65 11.33
N SER A 354 2.27 -5.46 11.87
CA SER A 354 2.10 -5.19 13.30
C SER A 354 0.66 -5.47 13.76
N GLN A 355 -0.32 -5.03 12.99
CA GLN A 355 -1.74 -5.26 13.29
C GLN A 355 -2.09 -6.75 13.26
N VAL A 356 -1.63 -7.49 12.25
CA VAL A 356 -1.81 -8.95 12.15
C VAL A 356 -1.15 -9.64 13.33
N GLY A 357 0.07 -9.26 13.69
CA GLY A 357 0.79 -9.82 14.83
C GLY A 357 0.03 -9.66 16.14
N VAL A 358 -0.44 -8.44 16.45
CA VAL A 358 -1.25 -8.14 17.65
C VAL A 358 -2.53 -8.98 17.69
N PHE A 359 -3.25 -8.99 16.57
CA PHE A 359 -4.52 -9.71 16.46
C PHE A 359 -4.35 -11.21 16.70
N VAL A 360 -3.36 -11.83 16.06
CA VAL A 360 -3.14 -13.28 16.16
C VAL A 360 -2.61 -13.67 17.54
N VAL A 361 -1.62 -12.95 18.08
CA VAL A 361 -1.07 -13.24 19.41
C VAL A 361 -2.15 -13.19 20.49
N ALA A 362 -2.93 -12.12 20.54
CA ALA A 362 -4.02 -11.98 21.52
C ALA A 362 -5.12 -13.02 21.30
N GLY A 363 -5.45 -13.30 20.04
CA GLY A 363 -6.42 -14.34 19.69
C GLY A 363 -5.98 -15.74 20.15
N LEU A 364 -4.73 -16.12 19.91
CA LEU A 364 -4.17 -17.41 20.33
C LEU A 364 -4.13 -17.56 21.86
N VAL A 365 -3.72 -16.50 22.57
CA VAL A 365 -3.76 -16.49 24.05
C VAL A 365 -5.19 -16.71 24.55
N THR A 366 -6.16 -16.02 23.95
CA THR A 366 -7.57 -16.14 24.33
C THR A 366 -8.13 -17.53 24.00
N ALA A 367 -7.76 -18.11 22.82
CA ALA A 367 -8.13 -19.48 22.43
C ALA A 367 -7.56 -20.51 23.41
N TRP A 368 -6.28 -20.37 23.75
CA TRP A 368 -5.62 -21.25 24.72
C TRP A 368 -6.27 -21.17 26.11
N LEU A 369 -6.58 -19.97 26.60
CA LEU A 369 -7.31 -19.78 27.86
C LEU A 369 -8.69 -20.41 27.80
N CYS A 370 -9.44 -20.18 26.72
CA CYS A 370 -10.74 -20.79 26.48
C CYS A 370 -10.64 -22.33 26.55
N THR A 371 -9.73 -22.92 25.82
CA THR A 371 -9.48 -24.38 25.81
C THR A 371 -9.11 -24.88 27.21
N ARG A 372 -8.19 -24.20 27.89
CA ARG A 372 -7.69 -24.60 29.20
C ARG A 372 -8.75 -24.54 30.31
N ILE A 373 -9.65 -23.55 30.25
CA ILE A 373 -10.65 -23.29 31.28
C ILE A 373 -11.95 -24.02 31.00
N LEU A 374 -12.47 -23.99 29.76
CA LEU A 374 -13.82 -24.46 29.45
C LEU A 374 -13.88 -25.94 29.05
N LEU A 375 -12.95 -26.43 28.22
CA LEU A 375 -13.04 -27.80 27.70
C LEU A 375 -13.17 -28.88 28.77
N PRO A 376 -12.43 -28.87 29.90
CA PRO A 376 -12.55 -29.90 30.91
C PRO A 376 -13.93 -30.08 31.49
N TYR A 377 -14.80 -29.05 31.43
CA TYR A 377 -16.17 -29.12 31.97
C TYR A 377 -17.17 -29.73 30.96
N TRP A 378 -16.80 -29.93 29.69
CA TRP A 378 -17.64 -30.43 28.62
C TRP A 378 -17.32 -31.86 28.18
N GLN A 379 -16.76 -32.66 29.04
CA GLN A 379 -16.29 -34.02 28.79
C GLN A 379 -17.40 -34.99 28.34
N ALA A 380 -18.59 -34.81 28.82
CA ALA A 380 -19.72 -35.71 28.53
C ALA A 380 -20.15 -35.61 27.04
N GLY A 381 -20.09 -36.72 26.34
CA GLY A 381 -20.59 -36.84 24.97
C GLY A 381 -19.56 -36.60 23.86
N LEU A 382 -18.27 -36.53 24.20
CA LEU A 382 -17.21 -36.53 23.20
C LEU A 382 -16.87 -37.98 22.83
N THR A 383 -17.22 -38.37 21.61
CA THR A 383 -16.88 -39.70 21.06
C THR A 383 -16.27 -39.53 19.67
N ILE A 384 -15.29 -40.35 19.34
CA ILE A 384 -14.67 -40.33 18.03
C ILE A 384 -15.45 -41.29 17.10
N ASN A 385 -15.77 -40.82 15.89
CA ASN A 385 -16.38 -41.65 14.88
C ASN A 385 -15.47 -42.85 14.51
N THR A 386 -16.06 -44.03 14.33
CA THR A 386 -15.34 -45.25 13.95
C THR A 386 -14.54 -45.11 12.63
N ALA A 387 -15.06 -44.34 11.67
CA ALA A 387 -14.33 -44.04 10.43
C ALA A 387 -13.10 -43.16 10.69
N ALA A 388 -13.21 -42.13 11.55
CA ALA A 388 -12.09 -41.28 11.94
C ALA A 388 -11.03 -42.07 12.72
N HIS A 389 -11.48 -43.00 13.60
CA HIS A 389 -10.58 -43.87 14.33
C HIS A 389 -9.83 -44.86 13.39
N ARG A 390 -10.50 -45.43 12.37
CA ARG A 390 -9.86 -46.27 11.34
C ARG A 390 -8.82 -45.44 10.57
N LEU A 391 -9.17 -44.24 10.15
CA LEU A 391 -8.24 -43.35 9.45
C LEU A 391 -7.00 -43.05 10.32
N ALA A 392 -7.20 -42.74 11.63
CA ALA A 392 -6.13 -42.50 12.57
C ALA A 392 -5.15 -43.73 12.66
N ASN A 393 -5.69 -44.93 12.74
CA ASN A 393 -4.88 -46.17 12.78
C ASN A 393 -4.11 -46.37 11.47
N MET A 394 -4.75 -46.19 10.31
CA MET A 394 -4.11 -46.26 9.01
C MET A 394 -2.97 -45.26 8.86
N LEU A 395 -3.23 -44.00 9.17
CA LEU A 395 -2.22 -42.91 9.11
C LEU A 395 -1.07 -43.19 10.09
N SER A 396 -1.36 -43.58 11.34
CA SER A 396 -0.32 -43.95 12.31
C SER A 396 0.55 -45.10 11.80
N GLY A 397 -0.06 -46.13 11.21
CA GLY A 397 0.65 -47.27 10.59
C GLY A 397 1.54 -46.84 9.42
N TYR A 398 1.00 -45.99 8.53
CA TYR A 398 1.73 -45.43 7.39
C TYR A 398 2.92 -44.57 7.84
N LEU A 399 2.71 -43.68 8.78
CA LEU A 399 3.76 -42.79 9.31
C LEU A 399 4.85 -43.60 10.03
N LYS A 400 4.50 -44.64 10.79
CA LYS A 400 5.49 -45.55 11.38
C LYS A 400 6.35 -46.25 10.32
N ARG A 401 5.76 -46.61 9.19
CA ARG A 401 6.49 -47.21 8.06
C ARG A 401 7.43 -46.20 7.37
N LEU A 402 6.96 -44.93 7.21
CA LEU A 402 7.76 -43.85 6.68
C LEU A 402 8.97 -43.53 7.58
N THR A 403 8.78 -43.51 8.90
CA THR A 403 9.89 -43.26 9.84
C THR A 403 10.97 -44.35 9.82
N TYR A 404 10.68 -45.55 9.34
CA TYR A 404 11.70 -46.59 9.11
C TYR A 404 12.73 -46.12 8.09
N TYR A 405 12.29 -45.45 7.01
CA TYR A 405 13.15 -44.93 5.93
C TYR A 405 13.62 -43.49 6.15
N ARG A 406 13.49 -42.94 7.36
CA ARG A 406 13.72 -41.53 7.67
C ARG A 406 15.04 -40.98 7.15
N VAL A 407 16.17 -41.70 7.28
CA VAL A 407 17.49 -41.23 6.84
C VAL A 407 17.54 -41.14 5.32
N ALA A 408 17.07 -42.17 4.64
CA ALA A 408 17.03 -42.18 3.16
C ALA A 408 16.12 -41.10 2.61
N LEU A 409 14.95 -40.89 3.21
CA LEU A 409 14.00 -39.84 2.80
C LEU A 409 14.57 -38.45 3.08
N SER A 410 15.19 -38.21 4.24
CA SER A 410 15.81 -36.91 4.53
C SER A 410 16.99 -36.61 3.62
N MET A 411 17.80 -37.63 3.26
CA MET A 411 18.88 -37.46 2.29
C MET A 411 18.34 -37.23 0.88
N LEU A 412 17.30 -37.96 0.48
CA LEU A 412 16.66 -37.75 -0.82
C LEU A 412 16.08 -36.33 -0.94
N THR A 413 15.35 -35.84 0.10
CA THR A 413 14.83 -34.48 0.11
C THR A 413 15.95 -33.46 0.04
N LEU A 414 17.05 -33.65 0.78
CA LEU A 414 18.20 -32.76 0.72
C LEU A 414 18.81 -32.70 -0.70
N VAL A 415 19.02 -33.86 -1.32
CA VAL A 415 19.59 -33.93 -2.68
C VAL A 415 18.65 -33.25 -3.70
N LEU A 416 17.35 -33.53 -3.64
CA LEU A 416 16.37 -32.95 -4.55
C LEU A 416 16.30 -31.41 -4.38
N LEU A 417 16.28 -30.93 -3.15
CA LEU A 417 16.26 -29.49 -2.87
C LEU A 417 17.55 -28.81 -3.33
N SER A 418 18.71 -29.42 -3.09
CA SER A 418 20.00 -28.89 -3.55
C SER A 418 20.08 -28.85 -5.08
N ALA A 419 19.66 -29.91 -5.76
CA ALA A 419 19.62 -29.95 -7.21
C ALA A 419 18.67 -28.87 -7.78
N PHE A 420 17.50 -28.73 -7.19
CA PHE A 420 16.53 -27.72 -7.61
C PHE A 420 17.03 -26.27 -7.36
N ALA A 421 17.70 -26.03 -6.23
CA ALA A 421 18.29 -24.72 -5.91
C ALA A 421 19.39 -24.31 -6.91
N LEU A 422 20.16 -25.31 -7.40
CA LEU A 422 21.18 -25.06 -8.44
C LEU A 422 20.56 -24.76 -9.81
N LEU A 423 19.41 -25.38 -10.13
CA LEU A 423 18.73 -25.17 -11.42
C LEU A 423 17.94 -23.88 -11.44
N LYS A 424 17.29 -23.52 -10.33
CA LYS A 424 16.42 -22.33 -10.22
C LYS A 424 16.59 -21.71 -8.83
N PRO A 425 17.59 -20.83 -8.62
CA PRO A 425 17.76 -20.16 -7.35
C PRO A 425 16.54 -19.26 -7.04
N PRO A 426 16.10 -19.18 -5.77
CA PRO A 426 15.02 -18.31 -5.38
C PRO A 426 15.45 -16.84 -5.52
N VAL A 427 14.64 -16.05 -6.21
CA VAL A 427 14.84 -14.60 -6.39
C VAL A 427 13.78 -13.88 -5.57
N ILE A 428 14.21 -13.01 -4.68
CA ILE A 428 13.32 -12.12 -3.91
C ILE A 428 13.21 -10.81 -4.69
N ASN A 429 11.98 -10.41 -4.98
CA ASN A 429 11.66 -9.14 -5.62
C ASN A 429 10.56 -8.45 -4.81
N ASP A 430 10.95 -7.37 -4.15
CA ASP A 430 10.06 -6.56 -3.29
C ASP A 430 9.55 -5.30 -4.01
N ASP A 431 9.47 -5.32 -5.35
CA ASP A 431 8.84 -4.24 -6.11
C ASP A 431 7.35 -4.14 -5.72
N VAL A 432 6.99 -3.00 -5.13
CA VAL A 432 5.62 -2.75 -4.67
C VAL A 432 4.60 -2.78 -5.81
N LYS A 433 5.00 -2.52 -7.06
CA LYS A 433 4.11 -2.64 -8.22
C LYS A 433 3.55 -4.04 -8.38
N LEU A 434 4.32 -5.06 -8.02
CA LEU A 434 3.89 -6.46 -8.05
C LEU A 434 2.83 -6.78 -6.97
N LEU A 435 2.66 -5.91 -5.99
CA LEU A 435 1.68 -6.05 -4.92
C LEU A 435 0.35 -5.32 -5.22
N ASN A 436 0.30 -4.58 -6.35
CA ASN A 436 -0.90 -3.86 -6.75
C ASN A 436 -1.98 -4.84 -7.21
N ALA A 437 -3.14 -4.79 -6.55
CA ALA A 437 -4.32 -5.59 -6.86
C ALA A 437 -5.37 -4.83 -7.67
N SER A 438 -5.06 -3.61 -8.14
CA SER A 438 -6.00 -2.79 -8.91
C SER A 438 -6.36 -3.45 -10.23
N PRO A 439 -7.63 -3.33 -10.68
CA PRO A 439 -8.07 -3.82 -11.98
C PRO A 439 -7.23 -3.26 -13.14
N ALA A 440 -6.98 -4.10 -14.14
CA ALA A 440 -6.11 -3.75 -15.27
C ALA A 440 -6.66 -2.57 -16.10
N ASP A 441 -7.98 -2.46 -16.22
CA ASP A 441 -8.66 -1.37 -16.90
C ASP A 441 -8.45 -0.01 -16.21
N LEU A 442 -8.49 0.03 -14.87
CA LEU A 442 -8.17 1.25 -14.12
C LEU A 442 -6.71 1.67 -14.33
N MET A 443 -5.78 0.72 -14.33
CA MET A 443 -4.37 1.00 -14.59
C MET A 443 -4.14 1.52 -16.00
N GLN A 444 -4.85 0.97 -17.01
CA GLN A 444 -4.80 1.44 -18.38
C GLN A 444 -5.38 2.85 -18.52
N ASN A 445 -6.49 3.14 -17.86
CA ASN A 445 -7.09 4.48 -17.85
C ASN A 445 -6.15 5.52 -17.23
N GLU A 446 -5.49 5.16 -16.12
CA GLU A 446 -4.53 6.03 -15.46
C GLU A 446 -3.30 6.29 -16.35
N ALA A 447 -2.77 5.25 -17.00
CA ALA A 447 -1.69 5.39 -17.97
C ALA A 447 -2.09 6.30 -19.14
N LEU A 448 -3.30 6.14 -19.69
CA LEU A 448 -3.82 7.03 -20.73
C LEU A 448 -3.87 8.48 -20.25
N HIS A 449 -4.41 8.74 -19.04
CA HIS A 449 -4.48 10.10 -18.52
C HIS A 449 -3.10 10.71 -18.28
N MET A 450 -2.11 9.91 -17.86
CA MET A 450 -0.74 10.39 -17.73
C MET A 450 -0.13 10.73 -19.10
N SER A 451 -0.38 9.89 -20.12
CA SER A 451 0.06 10.16 -21.51
C SER A 451 -0.59 11.42 -22.07
N LEU A 452 -1.91 11.59 -21.88
CA LEU A 452 -2.63 12.80 -22.32
C LEU A 452 -2.04 14.08 -21.71
N LEU A 453 -1.57 13.99 -20.45
CA LEU A 453 -0.95 15.12 -19.75
C LEU A 453 0.54 15.31 -20.09
N GLY A 454 1.11 14.50 -20.98
CA GLY A 454 2.54 14.55 -21.29
C GLY A 454 3.46 14.19 -20.12
N LYS A 455 2.95 13.39 -19.17
CA LYS A 455 3.64 13.05 -17.90
C LYS A 455 4.20 11.62 -17.86
N ASP A 456 4.20 10.91 -18.99
CA ASP A 456 4.59 9.49 -19.06
C ASP A 456 5.98 9.20 -18.49
N ASN A 457 6.93 10.11 -18.69
CA ASN A 457 8.32 9.98 -18.26
C ASN A 457 8.73 11.07 -17.25
N GLY A 458 7.76 11.78 -16.67
CA GLY A 458 8.05 12.85 -15.70
C GLY A 458 8.52 12.28 -14.37
N GLN A 459 9.62 12.86 -13.83
CA GLN A 459 10.10 12.58 -12.50
C GLN A 459 9.76 13.75 -11.56
N ILE A 460 9.21 13.44 -10.40
CA ILE A 460 8.92 14.46 -9.39
C ILE A 460 10.20 14.75 -8.61
N MET A 461 10.53 16.04 -8.50
CA MET A 461 11.61 16.54 -7.68
C MET A 461 11.03 17.37 -6.54
N ILE A 462 11.63 17.26 -5.36
CA ILE A 462 11.30 18.08 -4.19
C ILE A 462 12.57 18.84 -3.80
N LEU A 463 12.46 20.17 -3.72
CA LEU A 463 13.52 21.06 -3.29
C LEU A 463 13.17 21.65 -1.93
N PHE A 464 14.06 21.53 -0.96
CA PHE A 464 14.00 22.17 0.35
C PHE A 464 14.84 23.43 0.37
N ALA A 465 14.48 24.39 1.21
CA ALA A 465 15.27 25.60 1.42
C ALA A 465 15.01 26.17 2.82
N ASP A 466 15.87 27.07 3.28
CA ASP A 466 15.70 27.72 4.58
C ASP A 466 14.58 28.79 4.55
N ASN A 467 14.36 29.40 3.39
CA ASN A 467 13.33 30.41 3.20
C ASN A 467 12.87 30.50 1.72
N ALA A 468 11.76 31.20 1.50
CA ALA A 468 11.13 31.34 0.18
C ALA A 468 12.06 31.97 -0.89
N GLN A 469 12.90 32.96 -0.51
CA GLN A 469 13.81 33.59 -1.48
C GLN A 469 14.93 32.67 -1.92
N GLN A 470 15.52 31.91 -0.98
CA GLN A 470 16.52 30.91 -1.29
C GLN A 470 15.94 29.80 -2.17
N LEU A 471 14.70 29.35 -1.90
CA LEU A 471 14.00 28.39 -2.73
C LEU A 471 13.92 28.81 -4.19
N LEU A 472 13.49 30.07 -4.43
CA LEU A 472 13.33 30.62 -5.78
C LEU A 472 14.68 30.77 -6.50
N VAL A 473 15.73 31.24 -5.82
CA VAL A 473 17.08 31.35 -6.39
C VAL A 473 17.63 29.97 -6.77
N GLN A 474 17.43 28.98 -5.90
CA GLN A 474 17.87 27.61 -6.18
C GLN A 474 17.09 27.00 -7.36
N GLN A 475 15.79 27.26 -7.49
CA GLN A 475 14.99 26.82 -8.65
C GLN A 475 15.49 27.42 -9.96
N GLU A 476 15.80 28.71 -9.97
CA GLU A 476 16.35 29.41 -11.15
C GLU A 476 17.68 28.78 -11.60
N ALA A 477 18.56 28.45 -10.64
CA ALA A 477 19.83 27.77 -10.94
C ALA A 477 19.64 26.33 -11.44
N LEU A 478 18.71 25.59 -10.80
CA LEU A 478 18.37 24.22 -11.21
C LEU A 478 17.74 24.16 -12.61
N LYS A 479 16.88 25.14 -12.95
CA LYS A 479 16.26 25.22 -14.27
C LYS A 479 17.29 25.32 -15.36
N ALA A 480 18.32 26.16 -15.17
CA ALA A 480 19.42 26.28 -16.14
C ALA A 480 20.18 24.96 -16.32
N THR A 481 20.40 24.22 -15.21
CA THR A 481 21.06 22.92 -15.25
C THR A 481 20.23 21.86 -15.96
N ILE A 482 18.91 21.79 -15.68
CA ILE A 482 17.98 20.84 -16.32
C ILE A 482 17.86 21.11 -17.82
N LEU A 483 17.79 22.37 -18.23
CA LEU A 483 17.82 22.76 -19.64
C LEU A 483 19.13 22.32 -20.33
N GLY A 484 20.27 22.44 -19.64
CA GLY A 484 21.56 21.93 -20.11
C GLY A 484 21.61 20.41 -20.32
N LEU A 485 20.74 19.66 -19.63
CA LEU A 485 20.54 18.21 -19.80
C LEU A 485 19.46 17.87 -20.87
N ASN A 486 19.01 18.83 -21.65
CA ASN A 486 17.89 18.72 -22.59
C ASN A 486 16.55 18.37 -21.94
N GLY A 487 16.41 18.64 -20.65
CA GLY A 487 15.18 18.46 -19.90
C GLY A 487 14.29 19.70 -19.91
N SER A 488 13.06 19.50 -19.47
CA SER A 488 12.09 20.58 -19.24
C SER A 488 11.49 20.44 -17.84
N ALA A 489 11.31 21.58 -17.17
CA ALA A 489 10.65 21.63 -15.86
C ALA A 489 9.84 22.93 -15.76
N VAL A 490 8.65 22.83 -15.19
CA VAL A 490 7.83 23.98 -14.79
C VAL A 490 7.97 24.17 -13.29
N MET A 491 8.57 25.27 -12.91
CA MET A 491 8.90 25.58 -11.51
C MET A 491 8.12 26.79 -10.98
N LEU A 492 8.06 26.89 -9.67
CA LEU A 492 7.44 28.07 -9.02
C LEU A 492 8.12 29.37 -9.42
N SER A 493 9.46 29.34 -9.61
CA SER A 493 10.26 30.51 -10.06
C SER A 493 9.87 31.02 -11.44
N ASP A 494 9.20 30.22 -12.27
CA ASP A 494 8.69 30.68 -13.59
C ASP A 494 7.50 31.62 -13.44
N LEU A 495 6.75 31.49 -12.34
CA LEU A 495 5.57 32.33 -12.03
C LEU A 495 5.90 33.41 -11.00
N VAL A 496 6.84 33.14 -10.09
CA VAL A 496 7.30 34.05 -9.04
C VAL A 496 8.81 34.07 -9.02
N PRO A 497 9.47 34.89 -9.84
CA PRO A 497 10.93 35.00 -9.85
C PRO A 497 11.50 35.50 -8.52
N SER A 498 12.75 35.13 -8.19
CA SER A 498 13.42 35.62 -7.01
C SER A 498 13.56 37.16 -7.03
N LYS A 499 13.61 37.77 -5.84
CA LYS A 499 13.85 39.25 -5.75
C LYS A 499 15.18 39.63 -6.39
N GLN A 500 16.16 38.73 -6.36
CA GLN A 500 17.45 38.96 -6.99
C GLN A 500 17.32 39.07 -8.53
N LEU A 501 16.58 38.16 -9.14
CA LEU A 501 16.33 38.16 -10.59
C LEU A 501 15.46 39.36 -10.98
N GLN A 502 14.44 39.66 -10.21
CA GLN A 502 13.56 40.83 -10.41
C GLN A 502 14.35 42.13 -10.37
N GLN A 503 15.27 42.29 -9.42
CA GLN A 503 16.13 43.47 -9.31
C GLN A 503 17.07 43.60 -10.54
N GLN A 504 17.66 42.49 -10.97
CA GLN A 504 18.53 42.46 -12.15
C GLN A 504 17.74 42.86 -13.42
N ASN A 505 16.53 42.34 -13.57
CA ASN A 505 15.65 42.68 -14.68
C ASN A 505 15.32 44.20 -14.71
N TYR A 506 14.94 44.75 -13.54
CA TYR A 506 14.63 46.14 -13.39
C TYR A 506 15.81 47.05 -13.73
N GLU A 507 17.01 46.77 -13.24
CA GLU A 507 18.23 47.48 -13.52
C GLU A 507 18.61 47.45 -15.00
N GLN A 508 18.47 46.26 -15.62
CA GLN A 508 18.70 46.11 -17.06
C GLN A 508 17.71 46.94 -17.89
N LEU A 509 16.42 46.92 -17.54
CA LEU A 509 15.41 47.69 -18.21
C LEU A 509 15.62 49.18 -18.02
N HIS A 510 15.92 49.63 -16.80
CA HIS A 510 16.18 51.02 -16.48
C HIS A 510 17.43 51.58 -17.16
N SER A 511 18.45 50.76 -17.36
CA SER A 511 19.68 51.12 -18.07
C SER A 511 19.49 51.24 -19.59
N ALA A 512 18.47 50.59 -20.13
CA ALA A 512 18.20 50.51 -21.60
C ALA A 512 17.44 51.77 -22.11
N GLN A 513 18.03 52.99 -21.91
CA GLN A 513 17.40 54.26 -22.24
C GLN A 513 16.95 54.35 -23.72
N GLN A 514 17.69 53.79 -24.66
CA GLN A 514 17.33 53.82 -26.08
C GLN A 514 16.06 53.00 -26.37
N ALA A 515 15.92 51.81 -25.74
CA ALA A 515 14.73 50.99 -25.89
C ALA A 515 13.52 51.67 -25.22
N MET A 516 13.72 52.30 -24.05
CA MET A 516 12.66 53.07 -23.39
C MET A 516 12.22 54.32 -24.14
N SER A 517 13.15 54.94 -24.87
CA SER A 517 12.79 56.06 -25.77
C SER A 517 11.87 55.65 -26.93
N VAL A 518 12.02 54.42 -27.45
CA VAL A 518 11.11 53.89 -28.48
C VAL A 518 9.69 53.75 -27.89
N VAL A 519 9.54 53.21 -26.70
CA VAL A 519 8.23 53.12 -26.06
C VAL A 519 7.61 54.47 -25.77
N SER A 520 8.40 55.43 -25.23
CA SER A 520 7.92 56.78 -24.92
C SER A 520 7.48 57.56 -26.22
N GLN A 521 8.21 57.38 -27.34
CA GLN A 521 7.81 57.96 -28.60
C GLN A 521 6.49 57.38 -29.11
N MET A 522 6.26 56.10 -28.90
CA MET A 522 5.04 55.41 -29.35
C MET A 522 3.83 55.71 -28.50
N THR A 523 4.01 55.78 -27.18
CA THR A 523 2.94 56.07 -26.21
C THR A 523 2.66 57.54 -26.01
N GLY A 524 3.60 58.39 -26.44
CA GLY A 524 3.50 59.85 -26.22
C GLY A 524 3.71 60.31 -24.75
N ALA A 525 4.14 59.43 -23.90
CA ALA A 525 4.35 59.68 -22.44
C ALA A 525 5.65 59.03 -21.94
N PRO A 526 6.32 59.59 -20.91
CA PRO A 526 7.42 58.93 -20.28
C PRO A 526 6.97 57.61 -19.63
N VAL A 527 7.83 56.60 -19.74
CA VAL A 527 7.55 55.27 -19.14
C VAL A 527 7.95 55.33 -17.67
N GLU A 528 6.95 55.22 -16.78
CA GLU A 528 7.19 55.06 -15.34
C GLU A 528 7.02 53.57 -14.96
N LEU A 529 8.07 52.99 -14.38
CA LEU A 529 8.07 51.57 -13.95
C LEU A 529 7.80 51.50 -12.43
N PRO A 530 6.91 50.63 -11.98
CA PRO A 530 6.71 50.37 -10.56
C PRO A 530 8.02 49.89 -9.88
N THR A 531 8.21 50.28 -8.64
CA THR A 531 9.38 49.87 -7.82
C THR A 531 9.09 48.67 -6.95
N SER A 532 7.85 48.21 -6.88
CA SER A 532 7.43 47.07 -6.08
C SER A 532 7.85 45.73 -6.70
N MET A 533 8.40 44.84 -5.90
CA MET A 533 8.77 43.49 -6.33
C MET A 533 7.72 42.48 -5.88
N LEU A 534 7.49 41.47 -6.72
CA LEU A 534 6.61 40.35 -6.38
C LEU A 534 7.32 39.44 -5.36
N ASP A 535 6.61 39.13 -4.28
CA ASP A 535 7.04 38.08 -3.35
C ASP A 535 6.06 36.91 -3.28
N LEU A 536 6.51 35.77 -2.72
CA LEU A 536 5.72 34.56 -2.65
C LEU A 536 4.43 34.74 -1.84
N ASN A 537 4.45 35.55 -0.77
CA ASN A 537 3.26 35.77 0.05
C ASN A 537 2.21 36.60 -0.72
N ALA A 538 2.65 37.64 -1.48
CA ALA A 538 1.76 38.37 -2.36
C ALA A 538 1.15 37.48 -3.43
N ALA A 539 1.95 36.58 -4.02
CA ALA A 539 1.49 35.61 -5.02
C ALA A 539 0.46 34.62 -4.45
N LEU A 540 0.68 34.10 -3.24
CA LEU A 540 -0.25 33.19 -2.57
C LEU A 540 -1.57 33.84 -2.15
N ASN A 541 -1.62 35.16 -2.03
CA ASN A 541 -2.82 35.92 -1.72
C ASN A 541 -3.44 36.63 -2.95
N SER A 542 -3.12 36.17 -4.15
CA SER A 542 -3.49 36.76 -5.42
C SER A 542 -4.31 35.80 -6.28
N PRO A 543 -4.83 36.23 -7.46
CA PRO A 543 -5.42 35.33 -8.45
C PRO A 543 -4.48 34.20 -8.90
N LEU A 544 -3.18 34.27 -8.66
CA LEU A 544 -2.20 33.24 -8.95
C LEU A 544 -2.26 32.06 -7.96
N ALA A 545 -2.80 32.26 -6.75
CA ALA A 545 -2.82 31.26 -5.68
C ALA A 545 -3.32 29.86 -6.12
N PRO A 546 -4.40 29.71 -6.91
CA PRO A 546 -4.86 28.38 -7.36
C PRO A 546 -3.83 27.60 -8.16
N LEU A 547 -2.89 28.28 -8.82
CA LEU A 547 -1.84 27.64 -9.65
C LEU A 547 -0.62 27.23 -8.83
N ILE A 548 -0.31 27.96 -7.74
CA ILE A 548 0.97 27.79 -7.01
C ILE A 548 0.81 27.20 -5.60
N ALA A 549 -0.34 27.34 -4.97
CA ALA A 549 -0.51 26.94 -3.55
C ALA A 549 -0.21 25.47 -3.29
N ASN A 550 -0.48 24.60 -4.25
CA ASN A 550 -0.18 23.17 -4.15
C ASN A 550 1.26 22.80 -4.59
N GLN A 551 2.08 23.78 -4.99
CA GLN A 551 3.47 23.54 -5.41
C GLN A 551 4.47 23.96 -4.34
N VAL A 552 4.06 24.69 -3.32
CA VAL A 552 4.96 25.22 -2.31
C VAL A 552 4.36 25.12 -0.91
N ILE A 553 5.21 24.76 0.03
CA ILE A 553 4.98 24.92 1.47
C ILE A 553 6.00 25.91 1.99
N SER A 554 5.56 26.94 2.68
CA SER A 554 6.45 27.93 3.29
C SER A 554 5.85 28.35 4.63
N ASN A 555 6.38 27.79 5.71
CA ASN A 555 6.00 28.11 7.08
C ASN A 555 7.27 28.29 7.94
N ASN A 556 7.13 28.57 9.22
CA ASN A 556 8.25 28.82 10.13
C ASN A 556 9.18 27.59 10.34
N THR A 557 8.75 26.40 9.97
CA THR A 557 9.48 25.14 10.22
C THR A 557 9.97 24.47 8.94
N LEU A 558 9.35 24.74 7.80
CA LEU A 558 9.61 24.06 6.54
C LEU A 558 9.31 24.95 5.35
N THR A 559 10.29 25.09 4.45
CA THR A 559 10.09 25.65 3.11
C THR A 559 10.52 24.60 2.10
N ALA A 560 9.60 24.23 1.22
CA ALA A 560 9.84 23.26 0.15
C ALA A 560 8.93 23.51 -1.03
N SER A 561 9.37 23.11 -2.21
CA SER A 561 8.55 23.11 -3.43
C SER A 561 8.77 21.81 -4.19
N TRP A 562 7.73 21.33 -4.88
CA TRP A 562 7.85 20.25 -5.83
C TRP A 562 7.65 20.73 -7.25
N PHE A 563 8.31 20.06 -8.18
CA PHE A 563 8.17 20.28 -9.62
C PHE A 563 8.42 18.97 -10.36
N MET A 564 7.96 18.91 -11.60
CA MET A 564 8.16 17.75 -12.48
C MET A 564 9.20 18.05 -13.51
N VAL A 565 10.15 17.13 -13.70
CA VAL A 565 11.16 17.17 -14.75
C VAL A 565 10.84 16.13 -15.80
N THR A 566 10.84 16.52 -17.07
CA THR A 566 10.65 15.64 -18.23
C THR A 566 11.87 15.73 -19.15
N GLY A 567 12.08 14.69 -19.97
CA GLY A 567 13.16 14.65 -20.95
C GLY A 567 14.54 14.27 -20.43
N VAL A 568 14.72 14.08 -19.11
CA VAL A 568 15.99 13.68 -18.49
C VAL A 568 15.87 12.27 -17.93
N ASN A 569 16.92 11.46 -18.03
CA ASN A 569 16.93 10.12 -17.47
C ASN A 569 17.00 10.15 -15.94
N LYS A 570 16.37 9.17 -15.30
CA LYS A 570 16.33 9.06 -13.83
C LYS A 570 17.74 9.02 -13.21
N SER A 571 18.71 8.36 -13.84
CA SER A 571 20.09 8.30 -13.38
C SER A 571 20.74 9.68 -13.33
N GLU A 572 20.55 10.50 -14.37
CA GLU A 572 21.08 11.87 -14.43
C GLU A 572 20.44 12.78 -13.38
N LEU A 573 19.13 12.59 -13.11
CA LEU A 573 18.43 13.30 -12.02
C LEU A 573 18.91 12.87 -10.64
N MET A 574 19.26 11.60 -10.45
CA MET A 574 19.89 11.13 -9.22
C MET A 574 21.28 11.73 -9.02
N ASP A 575 22.08 11.84 -10.08
CA ASP A 575 23.38 12.49 -10.02
C ASP A 575 23.23 13.98 -9.70
N LEU A 576 22.22 14.63 -10.27
CA LEU A 576 21.87 16.01 -9.94
C LEU A 576 21.48 16.16 -8.45
N ALA A 577 20.61 15.28 -7.95
CA ALA A 577 20.21 15.28 -6.54
C ALA A 577 21.39 15.03 -5.59
N ASN A 578 22.35 14.19 -5.96
CA ASN A 578 23.58 14.00 -5.18
C ASN A 578 24.47 15.25 -5.12
N ALA A 579 24.42 16.10 -6.16
CA ALA A 579 25.15 17.36 -6.20
C ALA A 579 24.47 18.49 -5.37
N TYR A 580 23.17 18.39 -5.13
CA TYR A 580 22.36 19.36 -4.36
C TYR A 580 21.74 18.68 -3.14
N PRO A 581 22.28 18.86 -1.91
CA PRO A 581 21.85 18.14 -0.70
C PRO A 581 20.35 18.32 -0.34
N ASP A 582 19.79 19.47 -0.74
CA ASP A 582 18.40 19.82 -0.45
C ASP A 582 17.42 19.40 -1.57
N LEU A 583 17.91 18.71 -2.61
CA LEU A 583 17.13 18.24 -3.74
C LEU A 583 16.90 16.73 -3.64
N ILE A 584 15.67 16.28 -3.74
CA ILE A 584 15.30 14.86 -3.68
C ILE A 584 14.55 14.48 -4.94
N VAL A 585 14.94 13.37 -5.58
CA VAL A 585 14.13 12.67 -6.58
C VAL A 585 13.03 11.92 -5.84
N TYR A 586 11.79 12.37 -5.96
CA TYR A 586 10.66 11.76 -5.27
C TYR A 586 10.05 10.66 -6.12
N ASP A 587 10.49 9.44 -5.88
CA ASP A 587 9.87 8.22 -6.43
C ASP A 587 9.35 7.37 -5.27
N LYS A 588 8.08 7.59 -4.92
CA LYS A 588 7.45 6.89 -3.80
C LYS A 588 7.47 5.37 -4.00
N VAL A 589 7.31 4.89 -5.22
CA VAL A 589 7.33 3.45 -5.54
C VAL A 589 8.71 2.86 -5.28
N ALA A 590 9.78 3.53 -5.73
CA ALA A 590 11.14 3.09 -5.48
C ALA A 590 11.50 3.13 -3.99
N MET A 591 11.17 4.23 -3.29
CA MET A 591 11.42 4.37 -1.85
C MET A 591 10.74 3.27 -1.03
N ILE A 592 9.50 2.92 -1.41
CA ILE A 592 8.76 1.83 -0.77
C ILE A 592 9.41 0.49 -1.05
N SER A 593 9.75 0.21 -2.31
CA SER A 593 10.37 -1.05 -2.71
C SER A 593 11.73 -1.23 -2.00
N GLU A 594 12.50 -0.16 -1.85
CA GLU A 594 13.75 -0.17 -1.08
C GLU A 594 13.50 -0.46 0.41
N GLY A 595 12.51 0.20 1.02
CA GLY A 595 12.09 -0.07 2.40
C GLY A 595 11.64 -1.52 2.61
N LEU A 596 10.87 -2.10 1.67
CA LEU A 596 10.47 -3.49 1.70
C LEU A 596 11.67 -4.44 1.56
N SER A 597 12.62 -4.14 0.67
CA SER A 597 13.83 -4.94 0.50
C SER A 597 14.71 -4.95 1.76
N HIS A 598 14.90 -3.80 2.41
CA HIS A 598 15.57 -3.74 3.71
C HIS A 598 14.88 -4.59 4.76
N TYR A 599 13.54 -4.58 4.78
CA TYR A 599 12.78 -5.40 5.71
C TYR A 599 12.83 -6.89 5.37
N SER A 600 12.83 -7.28 4.10
CA SER A 600 13.03 -8.68 3.67
C SER A 600 14.36 -9.24 4.18
N ASN A 601 15.44 -8.45 4.12
CA ASN A 601 16.72 -8.85 4.69
C ASN A 601 16.65 -9.03 6.22
N SER A 602 15.93 -8.14 6.92
CA SER A 602 15.69 -8.27 8.36
C SER A 602 14.88 -9.52 8.71
N LEU A 603 13.90 -9.89 7.87
CA LEU A 603 13.13 -11.13 8.04
C LEU A 603 13.97 -12.38 7.86
N LEU A 604 14.91 -12.41 6.93
CA LEU A 604 15.84 -13.54 6.78
C LEU A 604 16.70 -13.72 8.05
N ILE A 605 17.17 -12.64 8.64
CA ILE A 605 17.90 -12.67 9.92
C ILE A 605 16.97 -13.17 11.03
N THR A 606 15.74 -12.66 11.10
CA THR A 606 14.74 -13.09 12.09
C THR A 606 14.43 -14.58 11.96
N LEU A 607 14.32 -15.09 10.74
CA LEU A 607 14.11 -16.52 10.47
C LEU A 607 15.28 -17.38 10.99
N ALA A 608 16.53 -16.91 10.78
CA ALA A 608 17.73 -17.58 11.30
C ALA A 608 17.77 -17.57 12.83
N ILE A 609 17.41 -16.43 13.46
CA ILE A 609 17.32 -16.31 14.93
C ILE A 609 16.24 -17.26 15.47
N ALA A 610 15.06 -17.31 14.84
CA ALA A 610 13.97 -18.20 15.24
C ALA A 610 14.35 -19.67 15.14
N MET A 611 15.09 -20.09 14.08
CA MET A 611 15.63 -21.43 13.96
C MET A 611 16.64 -21.77 15.07
N THR A 612 17.51 -20.81 15.40
CA THR A 612 18.49 -20.96 16.49
C THR A 612 17.79 -21.09 17.84
N PHE A 613 16.75 -20.27 18.06
CA PHE A 613 15.93 -20.35 19.27
C PHE A 613 15.21 -21.71 19.37
N ALA A 614 14.65 -22.21 18.26
CA ALA A 614 14.05 -23.54 18.21
C ALA A 614 15.06 -24.65 18.57
N LEU A 615 16.29 -24.58 18.05
CA LEU A 615 17.37 -25.49 18.40
C LEU A 615 17.66 -25.48 19.91
N LEU A 616 17.77 -24.29 20.51
CA LEU A 616 18.02 -24.15 21.96
C LEU A 616 16.86 -24.71 22.78
N LEU A 617 15.62 -24.37 22.42
CA LEU A 617 14.41 -24.84 23.10
C LEU A 617 14.32 -26.38 23.08
N PHE A 618 14.54 -26.99 21.92
CA PHE A 618 14.54 -28.44 21.77
C PHE A 618 15.72 -29.08 22.51
N SER A 619 16.89 -28.45 22.54
CA SER A 619 18.06 -28.93 23.23
C SER A 619 17.83 -29.02 24.75
N VAL A 620 17.21 -27.99 25.32
CA VAL A 620 16.88 -27.95 26.75
C VAL A 620 15.81 -28.99 27.11
N LYS A 621 14.81 -29.21 26.25
CA LYS A 621 13.66 -30.08 26.56
C LYS A 621 13.89 -31.55 26.18
N PHE A 622 14.51 -31.82 25.05
CA PHE A 622 14.57 -33.15 24.44
C PHE A 622 16.02 -33.66 24.21
N GLY A 623 17.00 -32.84 24.57
CA GLY A 623 18.42 -33.15 24.40
C GLY A 623 18.97 -32.82 23.02
N PHE A 624 20.26 -32.51 22.97
CA PHE A 624 20.93 -31.92 21.79
C PHE A 624 20.82 -32.79 20.51
N LYS A 625 20.98 -34.13 20.61
CA LYS A 625 20.86 -35.03 19.46
C LYS A 625 19.46 -34.98 18.83
N THR A 626 18.42 -34.90 19.66
CA THR A 626 17.04 -34.81 19.18
C THR A 626 16.78 -33.41 18.58
N ALA A 627 17.28 -32.36 19.22
CA ALA A 627 17.19 -31.00 18.75
C ALA A 627 17.78 -30.81 17.35
N CYS A 628 18.99 -31.34 17.11
CA CYS A 628 19.60 -31.28 15.78
C CYS A 628 18.75 -31.92 14.67
N LYS A 629 18.08 -33.06 14.97
CA LYS A 629 17.20 -33.72 13.99
C LYS A 629 15.94 -32.90 13.72
N GLN A 630 15.34 -32.32 14.77
CA GLN A 630 14.15 -31.47 14.64
C GLN A 630 14.47 -30.21 13.87
N THR A 631 15.59 -29.54 14.20
CA THR A 631 16.05 -28.36 13.47
C THR A 631 16.39 -28.65 12.02
N LEU A 632 16.98 -29.83 11.71
CA LEU A 632 17.19 -30.25 10.33
C LEU A 632 15.87 -30.34 9.56
N VAL A 633 14.81 -30.88 10.16
CA VAL A 633 13.48 -30.93 9.52
C VAL A 633 12.94 -29.54 9.29
N LEU A 634 13.13 -28.59 10.23
CA LEU A 634 12.73 -27.19 10.03
C LEU A 634 13.47 -26.55 8.85
N VAL A 635 14.78 -26.73 8.77
CA VAL A 635 15.62 -26.22 7.67
C VAL A 635 15.16 -26.80 6.32
N LEU A 636 14.97 -28.13 6.26
CA LEU A 636 14.49 -28.80 5.04
C LEU A 636 13.10 -28.31 4.63
N THR A 637 12.20 -28.11 5.59
CA THR A 637 10.86 -27.59 5.33
C THR A 637 10.93 -26.16 4.77
N THR A 638 11.69 -25.26 5.39
CA THR A 638 11.83 -23.88 4.94
C THR A 638 12.49 -23.81 3.55
N ALA A 639 13.54 -24.59 3.31
CA ALA A 639 14.16 -24.66 1.99
C ALA A 639 13.18 -25.19 0.92
N ALA A 640 12.43 -26.24 1.24
CA ALA A 640 11.41 -26.76 0.33
C ALA A 640 10.34 -25.73 -0.01
N VAL A 641 9.87 -24.97 0.98
CA VAL A 641 8.88 -23.90 0.80
C VAL A 641 9.40 -22.84 -0.13
N LEU A 642 10.58 -22.28 0.15
CA LEU A 642 11.16 -21.22 -0.68
C LEU A 642 11.36 -21.66 -2.13
N LEU A 643 11.87 -22.86 -2.34
CA LEU A 643 12.12 -23.39 -3.67
C LEU A 643 10.83 -23.71 -4.43
N LEU A 644 9.85 -24.34 -3.79
CA LEU A 644 8.57 -24.66 -4.42
C LEU A 644 7.77 -23.39 -4.74
N CYS A 645 7.75 -22.42 -3.82
CA CYS A 645 7.10 -21.11 -4.08
C CYS A 645 7.80 -20.36 -5.22
N SER A 646 9.15 -20.36 -5.27
CA SER A 646 9.90 -19.77 -6.38
C SER A 646 9.61 -20.47 -7.72
N ALA A 647 9.34 -21.78 -7.71
CA ALA A 647 8.91 -22.51 -8.91
C ALA A 647 7.53 -22.08 -9.40
N LEU A 648 6.59 -21.89 -8.48
CA LEU A 648 5.19 -21.59 -8.78
C LEU A 648 4.96 -20.11 -9.10
N GLN A 649 5.70 -19.20 -8.48
CA GLN A 649 5.48 -17.73 -8.58
C GLN A 649 6.53 -17.02 -9.43
N SER A 650 7.60 -17.68 -9.84
CA SER A 650 8.77 -17.08 -10.52
C SER A 650 9.62 -16.16 -9.65
N GLN A 651 9.03 -15.35 -8.78
CA GLN A 651 9.69 -14.43 -7.85
C GLN A 651 9.02 -14.51 -6.49
N LEU A 652 9.82 -14.38 -5.44
CA LEU A 652 9.34 -14.34 -4.07
C LEU A 652 9.22 -12.90 -3.62
N SER A 653 8.27 -12.62 -2.72
CA SER A 653 8.08 -11.32 -2.09
C SER A 653 8.27 -11.43 -0.57
N ILE A 654 8.30 -10.30 0.11
CA ILE A 654 8.29 -10.21 1.57
C ILE A 654 7.18 -11.08 2.21
N PHE A 655 6.03 -11.23 1.56
CA PHE A 655 4.91 -12.04 2.06
C PHE A 655 5.21 -13.53 2.04
N ASN A 656 6.08 -14.00 1.14
CA ASN A 656 6.59 -15.37 1.18
C ASN A 656 7.50 -15.59 2.39
N LEU A 657 8.38 -14.63 2.71
CA LEU A 657 9.24 -14.72 3.90
C LEU A 657 8.44 -14.70 5.20
N LEU A 658 7.38 -13.88 5.26
CA LEU A 658 6.43 -13.87 6.37
C LEU A 658 5.71 -15.22 6.51
N GLY A 659 5.29 -15.80 5.39
CA GLY A 659 4.74 -17.16 5.36
C GLY A 659 5.73 -18.20 5.89
N CYS A 660 7.02 -18.10 5.55
CA CYS A 660 8.07 -18.96 6.08
C CYS A 660 8.23 -18.84 7.60
N LEU A 661 8.15 -17.62 8.14
CA LEU A 661 8.23 -17.40 9.58
C LEU A 661 7.04 -18.03 10.31
N LEU A 662 5.84 -17.90 9.75
CA LEU A 662 4.65 -18.57 10.28
C LEU A 662 4.76 -20.08 10.21
N ILE A 663 5.20 -20.63 9.08
CA ILE A 663 5.39 -22.08 8.94
C ILE A 663 6.42 -22.60 9.92
N LEU A 664 7.48 -21.85 10.18
CA LEU A 664 8.45 -22.23 11.21
C LEU A 664 7.78 -22.39 12.58
N ALA A 665 6.91 -21.46 12.97
CA ALA A 665 6.17 -21.52 14.23
C ALA A 665 5.24 -22.75 14.27
N LEU A 666 4.42 -22.97 13.23
CA LEU A 666 3.51 -24.13 13.14
C LEU A 666 4.27 -25.47 13.03
N ALA A 667 5.42 -25.48 12.38
CA ALA A 667 6.27 -26.64 12.26
C ALA A 667 6.83 -27.09 13.62
N ILE A 668 7.21 -26.13 14.47
CA ILE A 668 7.65 -26.42 15.84
C ILE A 668 6.53 -27.11 16.62
N ASP A 669 5.28 -26.68 16.47
CA ASP A 669 4.12 -27.29 17.12
C ASP A 669 3.98 -28.77 16.74
N TYR A 670 4.03 -29.10 15.47
CA TYR A 670 3.94 -30.50 15.02
C TYR A 670 5.09 -31.34 15.56
N LEU A 671 6.32 -30.81 15.58
CA LEU A 671 7.48 -31.50 16.12
C LEU A 671 7.32 -31.74 17.65
N VAL A 672 6.81 -30.76 18.38
CA VAL A 672 6.54 -30.89 19.83
C VAL A 672 5.48 -31.95 20.10
N PHE A 673 4.34 -31.91 19.39
CA PHE A 673 3.26 -32.89 19.60
C PHE A 673 3.71 -34.31 19.23
N TYR A 674 4.47 -34.51 18.16
CA TYR A 674 5.02 -35.80 17.83
C TYR A 674 6.06 -36.29 18.82
N GLN A 675 6.86 -35.38 19.41
CA GLN A 675 7.89 -35.76 20.38
C GLN A 675 7.29 -36.13 21.75
N VAL A 676 6.19 -35.45 22.17
CA VAL A 676 5.54 -35.69 23.47
C VAL A 676 4.67 -36.93 23.44
N ASN A 677 3.84 -37.10 22.41
CA ASN A 677 2.83 -38.16 22.34
C ASN A 677 3.13 -39.25 21.32
N ASN A 678 4.31 -39.21 20.70
CA ASN A 678 4.75 -40.16 19.66
C ASN A 678 3.72 -40.29 18.51
N LEU A 679 3.77 -41.43 17.79
CA LEU A 679 2.84 -41.76 16.70
C LEU A 679 1.62 -42.55 17.22
N SER A 680 1.05 -42.16 18.38
CA SER A 680 -0.23 -42.72 18.82
C SER A 680 -1.35 -42.34 17.86
N PRO A 681 -2.35 -43.21 17.62
CA PRO A 681 -3.43 -42.93 16.67
C PRO A 681 -4.17 -41.62 16.97
N SER A 682 -4.46 -41.32 18.24
CA SER A 682 -5.15 -40.07 18.63
C SER A 682 -4.30 -38.83 18.35
N ASN A 683 -2.99 -38.88 18.65
CA ASN A 683 -2.09 -37.77 18.38
C ASN A 683 -1.95 -37.54 16.88
N VAL A 684 -1.78 -38.64 16.09
CA VAL A 684 -1.74 -38.51 14.62
C VAL A 684 -3.05 -37.94 14.07
N LEU A 685 -4.21 -38.35 14.63
CA LEU A 685 -5.50 -37.78 14.24
C LEU A 685 -5.58 -36.28 14.57
N ALA A 686 -5.16 -35.87 15.78
CA ALA A 686 -5.16 -34.48 16.20
C ALA A 686 -4.31 -33.62 15.27
N ILE A 687 -3.06 -34.04 14.99
CA ILE A 687 -2.17 -33.32 14.09
C ILE A 687 -2.71 -33.31 12.65
N SER A 688 -3.35 -34.42 12.19
CA SER A 688 -3.93 -34.45 10.85
C SER A 688 -5.13 -33.53 10.70
N LEU A 689 -5.97 -33.39 11.73
CA LEU A 689 -7.09 -32.45 11.75
C LEU A 689 -6.61 -31.01 11.80
N SER A 690 -5.63 -30.71 12.66
CA SER A 690 -4.95 -29.42 12.73
C SER A 690 -4.34 -29.04 11.37
N ALA A 691 -3.60 -29.98 10.76
CA ALA A 691 -3.03 -29.77 9.43
C ALA A 691 -4.12 -29.52 8.37
N ALA A 692 -5.18 -30.32 8.36
CA ALA A 692 -6.26 -30.20 7.38
C ALA A 692 -7.03 -28.87 7.54
N SER A 693 -7.34 -28.45 8.77
CA SER A 693 -8.01 -27.16 9.04
C SER A 693 -7.16 -25.98 8.59
N SER A 694 -5.87 -25.98 8.94
CA SER A 694 -4.95 -24.93 8.55
C SER A 694 -4.68 -24.95 7.03
N MET A 695 -4.46 -26.11 6.40
CA MET A 695 -4.30 -26.22 4.95
C MET A 695 -5.54 -25.69 4.21
N TRP A 696 -6.74 -25.93 4.74
CA TRP A 696 -7.96 -25.43 4.14
C TRP A 696 -8.04 -23.91 4.19
N VAL A 697 -7.80 -23.32 5.37
CA VAL A 697 -7.85 -21.87 5.56
C VAL A 697 -6.78 -21.16 4.72
N PHE A 698 -5.53 -21.61 4.78
CA PHE A 698 -4.45 -21.02 3.99
C PHE A 698 -4.58 -21.34 2.50
N GLY A 699 -5.19 -22.47 2.15
CA GLY A 699 -5.56 -22.80 0.77
C GLY A 699 -6.55 -21.82 0.17
N MET A 700 -7.51 -21.33 0.96
CA MET A 700 -8.41 -20.26 0.53
C MET A 700 -7.67 -18.96 0.26
N LEU A 701 -6.68 -18.60 1.11
CA LEU A 701 -5.84 -17.42 0.86
C LEU A 701 -4.96 -17.59 -0.39
N ALA A 702 -4.52 -18.81 -0.68
CA ALA A 702 -3.75 -19.14 -1.88
C ALA A 702 -4.56 -19.03 -3.20
N VAL A 703 -5.86 -18.70 -3.14
CA VAL A 703 -6.71 -18.41 -4.31
C VAL A 703 -7.07 -16.93 -4.39
N SER A 704 -6.54 -16.09 -3.49
CA SER A 704 -6.77 -14.66 -3.47
C SER A 704 -6.30 -13.98 -4.76
N LYS A 705 -7.04 -12.96 -5.19
CA LYS A 705 -6.60 -12.07 -6.27
C LYS A 705 -5.63 -10.99 -5.78
N THR A 706 -5.54 -10.79 -4.46
CA THR A 706 -4.60 -9.85 -3.86
C THR A 706 -3.22 -10.51 -3.77
N PRO A 707 -2.20 -10.03 -4.51
CA PRO A 707 -0.90 -10.73 -4.63
C PRO A 707 -0.21 -11.00 -3.29
N ALA A 708 -0.31 -10.05 -2.35
CA ALA A 708 0.22 -10.19 -1.00
C ALA A 708 -0.41 -11.37 -0.23
N ILE A 709 -1.73 -11.49 -0.29
CA ILE A 709 -2.51 -12.54 0.39
C ILE A 709 -2.25 -13.89 -0.29
N PHE A 710 -2.23 -13.91 -1.64
CA PHE A 710 -1.91 -15.09 -2.44
C PHE A 710 -0.52 -15.65 -2.08
N SER A 711 0.52 -14.80 -2.12
CA SER A 711 1.90 -15.21 -1.84
C SER A 711 2.06 -15.76 -0.42
N PHE A 712 1.46 -15.10 0.56
CA PHE A 712 1.43 -15.56 1.95
C PHE A 712 0.69 -16.89 2.09
N GLY A 713 -0.56 -16.97 1.57
CA GLY A 713 -1.41 -18.16 1.66
C GLY A 713 -0.77 -19.38 0.99
N LEU A 714 -0.23 -19.21 -0.22
CA LEU A 714 0.47 -20.27 -0.95
C LEU A 714 1.69 -20.79 -0.19
N THR A 715 2.49 -19.88 0.37
CA THR A 715 3.68 -20.24 1.14
C THR A 715 3.32 -21.08 2.36
N VAL A 716 2.30 -20.65 3.10
CA VAL A 716 1.87 -21.38 4.29
C VAL A 716 1.24 -22.73 3.91
N LEU A 717 0.43 -22.77 2.86
CA LEU A 717 -0.15 -24.04 2.37
C LEU A 717 0.93 -25.05 1.99
N VAL A 718 1.89 -24.65 1.16
CA VAL A 718 3.02 -25.49 0.75
C VAL A 718 3.83 -25.93 1.97
N GLY A 719 4.07 -25.02 2.89
CA GLY A 719 4.80 -25.29 4.12
C GLY A 719 4.10 -26.28 5.04
N LEU A 720 2.78 -26.18 5.21
CA LEU A 720 1.98 -27.13 5.97
C LEU A 720 2.04 -28.55 5.35
N VAL A 721 1.95 -28.64 4.03
CA VAL A 721 2.11 -29.92 3.34
C VAL A 721 3.51 -30.49 3.59
N CYS A 722 4.55 -29.68 3.43
CA CYS A 722 5.94 -30.12 3.64
C CYS A 722 6.17 -30.58 5.08
N ILE A 723 5.76 -29.79 6.08
CA ILE A 723 6.00 -30.17 7.49
C ILE A 723 5.17 -31.37 7.91
N TYR A 724 3.92 -31.51 7.43
CA TYR A 724 3.09 -32.67 7.71
C TYR A 724 3.77 -33.98 7.26
N ILE A 725 4.47 -33.95 6.13
CA ILE A 725 5.22 -35.11 5.59
C ILE A 725 6.57 -35.29 6.31
N LEU A 726 7.29 -34.21 6.61
CA LEU A 726 8.65 -34.25 7.13
C LEU A 726 8.74 -34.41 8.66
N ALA A 727 7.76 -33.86 9.43
CA ALA A 727 7.81 -33.89 10.89
C ALA A 727 7.93 -35.29 11.50
N PRO A 728 7.22 -36.33 11.01
CA PRO A 728 7.37 -37.71 11.52
C PRO A 728 8.79 -38.24 11.37
N LEU A 729 9.57 -37.76 10.39
CA LEU A 729 10.95 -38.25 10.16
C LEU A 729 11.91 -37.84 11.30
N SER A 730 11.56 -36.85 12.12
CA SER A 730 12.35 -36.43 13.28
C SER A 730 12.30 -37.43 14.44
N ILE A 731 11.28 -38.33 14.49
CA ILE A 731 11.04 -39.22 15.62
C ILE A 731 11.93 -40.48 15.53
N ALA A 732 12.55 -40.83 16.64
CA ALA A 732 13.23 -42.13 16.77
C ALA A 732 12.22 -43.18 17.24
N LEU A 733 11.84 -44.12 16.39
CA LEU A 733 11.12 -45.31 16.84
C LEU A 733 11.94 -46.03 17.93
N PRO A 734 11.33 -46.44 19.05
CA PRO A 734 12.02 -47.32 19.98
C PRO A 734 12.49 -48.55 19.23
N LYS A 735 13.80 -48.88 19.34
CA LYS A 735 14.31 -50.14 18.84
C LYS A 735 13.48 -51.22 19.53
N ASN A 736 12.75 -52.00 18.75
CA ASN A 736 12.19 -53.27 19.26
C ASN A 736 13.35 -54.02 19.89
N LYS A 737 13.34 -54.14 21.20
CA LYS A 737 14.12 -55.18 21.83
C LYS A 737 13.41 -56.46 21.43
N GLU A 738 13.87 -57.02 20.33
CA GLU A 738 13.56 -58.43 20.03
C GLU A 738 14.03 -59.25 21.24
N LYS A 739 13.05 -59.82 21.94
CA LYS A 739 13.24 -60.99 22.74
C LYS A 739 13.01 -62.20 21.87
#